data_7cd515032d263b77cb0d34129cb6f471
#
_entry.id   7cd515032d263b77cb0d34129cb6f471
#
_cell.length_a   1.000
_cell.length_b   1.000
_cell.length_c   1.000
_cell.angle_alpha   90.00
_cell.angle_beta   90.00
_cell.angle_gamma   90.00
#
_symmetry.space_group_name_H-M   'P 1'
#
loop_
_entity.id
_entity.type
_entity.pdbx_description
1 polymer ?
#
loop_
_entity_poly.entity_id
_entity_poly.type
_entity_poly.pdbx_seq_one_letter_code
_entity_poly.pdbx_strand_id
1 'polypeptide(L)'
;MIVCIAEKPSVAKDIARILGATNSHQGYMEGNGYQVTWTFGHLCTLKEPNDYTEMWKHWSLSSLPMIPQRFGIKLIDDDGIKRQFAVIERLMQAADGIVNCGDAGQEGELIQRWVMQKAGAKCPVKRLWISSMTDEAIREGFASLKDQNEYQSLYIAGLSRAIGDWLLGMNATRLYTLKYGQNRQILSIGRVQTPTLALIVNRQKEIDSFEPEPYWVLATVYRDTTFTATKGKFSTKEEGEAAFATIADKPFTVTAVQKKNGTEAPPRLFDLTSLQVECNRKFSYSAETTLKLIQGLYERKLTTYPRVDTQFLSDDIYPKCPSILSGISKQYEALMEPLKGKKLPKSKRVFDTSKVTDHHAIIPTGVPATGLTDMERNVYDLIARRFIAVFYPDCKFSTTTVLGTVEDVEFKATGKEILSPGWRDVYAQQNATADDDERKGDEERTLPTFVKGENGPHIPTLSEKWTTPPKYYTEATLLRAMETAGKFVEDETLRAALKENGIGRPSSRAGIIETLFKRHYIRRERKNLVATATGIELIDTIHEELLKSCELTGIWEKRLRDIEHKKDDAADFINGLKQQITEIVNDVLRDNSNRRVTTLSEEDLKKKAKKKATPKKKAATSKTSTDTPTATSNNDPLVGTTCPVCGKGTIIKGKTAYGCSRWREGCNYRKPLDNQAE
;
A
#
# COMPACT_ATOMS: atom_id res chain seq x y z
N MET A 1 -24.60 19.27 32.04
CA MET A 1 -24.44 19.02 30.59
C MET A 1 -23.58 17.79 30.36
N ILE A 2 -23.98 16.92 29.45
CA ILE A 2 -23.17 15.75 29.03
C ILE A 2 -22.31 16.17 27.85
N VAL A 3 -20.99 15.99 27.97
CA VAL A 3 -20.06 16.30 26.89
C VAL A 3 -19.73 15.03 26.11
N CYS A 4 -20.05 14.99 24.81
CA CYS A 4 -19.64 13.93 23.90
C CYS A 4 -18.40 14.37 23.14
N ILE A 5 -17.37 13.54 23.09
CA ILE A 5 -16.15 13.83 22.33
C ILE A 5 -15.92 12.77 21.26
N ALA A 6 -15.97 13.18 19.99
CA ALA A 6 -15.72 12.32 18.84
C ALA A 6 -14.29 12.54 18.28
N GLU A 7 -13.80 11.59 17.49
CA GLU A 7 -12.45 11.68 16.93
C GLU A 7 -12.36 12.67 15.75
N LYS A 8 -13.49 12.95 15.07
CA LYS A 8 -13.53 13.77 13.86
C LYS A 8 -14.76 14.68 13.85
N PRO A 9 -14.66 15.87 13.23
CA PRO A 9 -15.80 16.80 13.12
C PRO A 9 -17.03 16.21 12.42
N SER A 10 -16.85 15.36 11.40
CA SER A 10 -17.94 14.72 10.68
C SER A 10 -18.74 13.78 11.57
N VAL A 11 -18.06 12.93 12.34
CA VAL A 11 -18.65 12.00 13.31
C VAL A 11 -19.39 12.77 14.42
N ALA A 12 -18.77 13.83 14.93
CA ALA A 12 -19.41 14.69 15.94
C ALA A 12 -20.73 15.29 15.44
N LYS A 13 -20.77 15.77 14.20
CA LYS A 13 -21.99 16.34 13.61
C LYS A 13 -23.09 15.31 13.42
N ASP A 14 -22.75 14.07 13.04
CA ASP A 14 -23.74 13.00 12.92
C ASP A 14 -24.31 12.59 14.29
N ILE A 15 -23.46 12.48 15.32
CA ILE A 15 -23.86 12.24 16.69
C ILE A 15 -24.73 13.40 17.21
N ALA A 16 -24.30 14.65 17.01
CA ALA A 16 -25.02 15.84 17.44
C ALA A 16 -26.44 15.91 16.86
N ARG A 17 -26.57 15.61 15.56
CA ARG A 17 -27.87 15.54 14.87
C ARG A 17 -28.79 14.51 15.49
N ILE A 18 -28.29 13.33 15.82
CA ILE A 18 -29.09 12.25 16.44
C ILE A 18 -29.49 12.59 17.86
N LEU A 19 -28.63 13.27 18.62
CA LEU A 19 -28.90 13.69 20.00
C LEU A 19 -29.78 14.95 20.09
N GLY A 20 -30.03 15.64 18.96
CA GLY A 20 -30.75 16.91 18.94
C GLY A 20 -29.89 18.10 19.37
N ALA A 21 -28.57 17.98 19.38
CA ALA A 21 -27.62 19.06 19.64
C ALA A 21 -27.36 19.86 18.36
N THR A 22 -28.30 20.72 17.97
CA THR A 22 -28.32 21.39 16.65
C THR A 22 -27.69 22.77 16.62
N ASN A 23 -27.48 23.42 17.78
CA ASN A 23 -26.89 24.75 17.86
C ASN A 23 -25.39 24.66 17.62
N SER A 24 -24.90 25.31 16.57
CA SER A 24 -23.49 25.28 16.20
C SER A 24 -22.71 26.38 16.89
N HIS A 25 -21.64 26.00 17.52
CA HIS A 25 -20.64 26.88 18.16
C HIS A 25 -19.26 26.63 17.58
N GLN A 26 -18.32 27.51 17.89
CA GLN A 26 -16.94 27.30 17.48
C GLN A 26 -16.34 26.09 18.26
N GLY A 27 -16.10 25.00 17.54
CA GLY A 27 -15.47 23.80 18.08
C GLY A 27 -16.44 22.79 18.75
N TYR A 28 -17.76 23.03 18.78
CA TYR A 28 -18.75 22.08 19.30
C TYR A 28 -20.17 22.38 18.82
N MET A 29 -21.07 21.43 19.02
CA MET A 29 -22.51 21.54 18.83
C MET A 29 -23.21 21.40 20.18
N GLU A 30 -24.35 22.11 20.39
CA GLU A 30 -25.07 22.09 21.66
C GLU A 30 -26.57 21.95 21.46
N GLY A 31 -27.22 21.27 22.39
CA GLY A 31 -28.69 21.13 22.46
C GLY A 31 -29.10 19.88 23.21
N ASN A 32 -30.35 19.86 23.65
CA ASN A 32 -31.00 18.72 24.30
C ASN A 32 -30.16 18.11 25.48
N GLY A 33 -29.45 18.97 26.26
CA GLY A 33 -28.64 18.52 27.38
C GLY A 33 -27.26 17.99 27.01
N TYR A 34 -26.88 18.05 25.74
CA TYR A 34 -25.58 17.59 25.22
C TYR A 34 -24.74 18.71 24.64
N GLN A 35 -23.42 18.58 24.79
CA GLN A 35 -22.41 19.34 24.05
C GLN A 35 -21.53 18.34 23.32
N VAL A 36 -21.53 18.37 21.98
CA VAL A 36 -20.79 17.43 21.15
C VAL A 36 -19.61 18.13 20.52
N THR A 37 -18.43 17.79 20.97
CA THR A 37 -17.15 18.30 20.47
C THR A 37 -16.35 17.22 19.76
N TRP A 38 -15.18 17.55 19.22
CA TRP A 38 -14.36 16.65 18.42
C TRP A 38 -12.87 16.95 18.53
N THR A 39 -12.08 15.92 18.18
CA THR A 39 -10.66 16.07 17.89
C THR A 39 -10.42 16.08 16.35
N PHE A 40 -9.16 16.24 15.95
CA PHE A 40 -8.71 16.11 14.56
C PHE A 40 -7.80 14.89 14.40
N GLY A 41 -8.17 13.75 15.00
CA GLY A 41 -7.28 12.67 15.33
C GLY A 41 -6.45 13.04 16.59
N HIS A 42 -5.16 12.77 16.59
CA HIS A 42 -4.29 13.11 17.73
C HIS A 42 -4.18 14.63 17.96
N LEU A 43 -4.62 15.11 19.12
CA LEU A 43 -4.29 16.43 19.65
C LEU A 43 -3.09 16.37 20.60
N CYS A 44 -2.87 15.22 21.21
CA CYS A 44 -1.77 14.97 22.13
C CYS A 44 -0.76 13.99 21.55
N THR A 45 0.48 14.10 22.00
CA THR A 45 1.58 13.17 21.72
C THR A 45 2.37 12.92 23.01
N LEU A 46 3.20 11.88 23.04
CA LEU A 46 4.18 11.72 24.10
C LEU A 46 5.14 12.90 24.08
N LYS A 47 5.63 13.28 25.26
CA LYS A 47 6.69 14.29 25.42
C LYS A 47 7.93 13.89 24.61
N GLU A 48 8.60 14.88 24.04
CA GLU A 48 9.89 14.69 23.40
C GLU A 48 11.03 14.63 24.43
N PRO A 49 12.21 14.13 24.06
CA PRO A 49 13.32 14.00 25.00
C PRO A 49 13.65 15.28 25.78
N ASN A 50 13.65 16.44 25.12
CA ASN A 50 13.92 17.74 25.75
C ASN A 50 12.81 18.23 26.71
N ASP A 51 11.60 17.67 26.64
CA ASP A 51 10.53 17.97 27.57
C ASP A 51 10.74 17.27 28.95
N TYR A 52 11.65 16.29 29.02
CA TYR A 52 11.99 15.58 30.26
C TYR A 52 13.23 16.18 30.94
N THR A 53 14.26 16.52 30.18
CA THR A 53 15.51 17.12 30.69
C THR A 53 16.25 17.86 29.57
N GLU A 54 16.85 19.01 29.91
CA GLU A 54 17.69 19.78 28.99
C GLU A 54 18.89 18.97 28.44
N MET A 55 19.39 18.02 29.24
CA MET A 55 20.46 17.11 28.80
C MET A 55 20.12 16.35 27.52
N TRP A 56 18.86 16.02 27.28
CA TRP A 56 18.42 15.30 26.09
C TRP A 56 18.07 16.20 24.89
N LYS A 57 18.21 17.52 25.05
CA LYS A 57 18.01 18.49 23.95
C LYS A 57 19.08 18.32 22.87
N HIS A 58 20.33 18.21 23.29
CA HIS A 58 21.46 17.97 22.40
C HIS A 58 21.71 16.48 22.23
N TRP A 59 21.94 16.08 20.98
CA TRP A 59 22.21 14.68 20.68
C TRP A 59 23.64 14.34 21.12
N SER A 60 23.78 13.42 22.05
CA SER A 60 25.06 12.91 22.53
C SER A 60 24.98 11.42 22.82
N LEU A 61 26.03 10.68 22.49
CA LEU A 61 26.12 9.25 22.84
C LEU A 61 26.12 9.03 24.35
N SER A 62 26.69 9.97 25.14
CA SER A 62 26.73 9.87 26.59
C SER A 62 25.35 10.03 27.26
N SER A 63 24.35 10.53 26.54
CA SER A 63 22.99 10.69 27.03
C SER A 63 22.07 9.51 26.73
N LEU A 64 22.60 8.45 26.12
CA LEU A 64 21.86 7.24 25.76
C LEU A 64 22.14 6.10 26.77
N PRO A 65 21.17 5.26 27.09
CA PRO A 65 19.78 5.32 26.60
C PRO A 65 18.93 6.40 27.31
N MET A 66 18.03 7.03 26.54
CA MET A 66 17.02 7.94 27.09
C MET A 66 15.80 7.14 27.55
N ILE A 67 15.68 6.99 28.86
CA ILE A 67 14.59 6.24 29.49
C ILE A 67 13.94 7.14 30.56
N PRO A 68 12.78 7.77 30.22
CA PRO A 68 12.05 8.58 31.20
C PRO A 68 11.59 7.72 32.39
N GLN A 69 11.66 8.26 33.59
CA GLN A 69 11.10 7.60 34.81
C GLN A 69 9.58 7.42 34.65
N ARG A 70 8.90 8.43 34.11
CA ARG A 70 7.47 8.42 33.83
C ARG A 70 7.22 9.09 32.46
N PHE A 71 6.47 8.41 31.60
CA PHE A 71 6.05 9.00 30.33
C PHE A 71 4.94 10.03 30.56
N GLY A 72 5.06 11.17 29.90
CA GLY A 72 4.08 12.24 29.90
C GLY A 72 3.57 12.55 28.51
N ILE A 73 2.44 13.25 28.45
CA ILE A 73 1.83 13.73 27.20
C ILE A 73 1.92 15.25 27.10
N LYS A 74 1.97 15.74 25.86
CA LYS A 74 1.87 17.17 25.54
C LYS A 74 0.94 17.39 24.36
N LEU A 75 0.41 18.60 24.20
CA LEU A 75 -0.28 19.00 22.98
C LEU A 75 0.71 19.05 21.81
N ILE A 76 0.23 18.68 20.65
CA ILE A 76 0.95 18.89 19.39
C ILE A 76 1.00 20.40 19.15
N ASP A 77 2.17 20.92 18.75
CA ASP A 77 2.40 22.35 18.55
C ASP A 77 1.82 22.82 17.21
N ASP A 78 0.50 23.01 17.20
CA ASP A 78 -0.29 23.52 16.09
C ASP A 78 -1.38 24.45 16.62
N ASP A 79 -1.53 25.61 16.03
CA ASP A 79 -2.48 26.62 16.50
C ASP A 79 -3.95 26.20 16.38
N GLY A 80 -4.30 25.39 15.36
CA GLY A 80 -5.64 24.84 15.21
C GLY A 80 -5.95 23.83 16.32
N ILE A 81 -4.99 22.98 16.64
CA ILE A 81 -5.07 22.01 17.73
C ILE A 81 -5.20 22.71 19.07
N LYS A 82 -4.38 23.73 19.33
CA LYS A 82 -4.44 24.51 20.60
C LYS A 82 -5.80 25.19 20.79
N ARG A 83 -6.35 25.80 19.72
CA ARG A 83 -7.69 26.43 19.77
C ARG A 83 -8.80 25.40 20.04
N GLN A 84 -8.78 24.26 19.36
CA GLN A 84 -9.78 23.22 19.58
C GLN A 84 -9.66 22.61 20.97
N PHE A 85 -8.42 22.36 21.43
CA PHE A 85 -8.19 21.83 22.77
C PHE A 85 -8.70 22.77 23.87
N ALA A 86 -8.53 24.09 23.76
CA ALA A 86 -9.06 25.06 24.71
C ALA A 86 -10.61 25.01 24.80
N VAL A 87 -11.30 24.73 23.69
CA VAL A 87 -12.76 24.49 23.71
C VAL A 87 -13.06 23.21 24.45
N ILE A 88 -12.38 22.10 24.14
CA ILE A 88 -12.59 20.81 24.79
C ILE A 88 -12.33 20.89 26.29
N GLU A 89 -11.22 21.50 26.70
CA GLU A 89 -10.84 21.68 28.10
C GLU A 89 -11.93 22.42 28.87
N ARG A 90 -12.41 23.57 28.37
CA ARG A 90 -13.50 24.34 28.99
C ARG A 90 -14.77 23.50 29.15
N LEU A 91 -15.17 22.75 28.07
CA LEU A 91 -16.38 21.93 28.12
C LEU A 91 -16.25 20.79 29.14
N MET A 92 -15.12 20.12 29.17
CA MET A 92 -14.90 18.98 30.09
C MET A 92 -14.79 19.40 31.56
N GLN A 93 -14.24 20.58 31.83
CA GLN A 93 -14.16 21.10 33.21
C GLN A 93 -15.54 21.48 33.78
N ALA A 94 -16.51 21.81 32.90
CA ALA A 94 -17.88 22.15 33.28
C ALA A 94 -18.87 20.98 33.12
N ALA A 95 -18.41 19.79 32.68
CA ALA A 95 -19.28 18.65 32.39
C ALA A 95 -19.73 17.91 33.65
N ASP A 96 -20.99 17.48 33.68
CA ASP A 96 -21.52 16.56 34.68
C ASP A 96 -21.15 15.09 34.34
N GLY A 97 -20.91 14.80 33.09
CA GLY A 97 -20.47 13.52 32.58
C GLY A 97 -19.93 13.62 31.15
N ILE A 98 -19.11 12.66 30.75
CA ILE A 98 -18.50 12.60 29.42
C ILE A 98 -18.91 11.29 28.75
N VAL A 99 -19.18 11.37 27.44
CA VAL A 99 -19.27 10.19 26.56
C VAL A 99 -18.10 10.23 25.58
N ASN A 100 -17.21 9.25 25.72
CA ASN A 100 -16.13 8.98 24.80
C ASN A 100 -16.70 8.32 23.53
N CYS A 101 -16.73 9.09 22.42
CA CYS A 101 -17.21 8.67 21.13
C CYS A 101 -16.07 8.51 20.11
N GLY A 102 -14.85 8.20 20.58
CA GLY A 102 -13.73 7.85 19.70
C GLY A 102 -14.01 6.59 18.89
N ASP A 103 -13.29 6.41 17.79
CA ASP A 103 -13.41 5.23 16.94
C ASP A 103 -13.26 3.95 17.81
N ALA A 104 -13.98 2.88 17.45
CA ALA A 104 -14.06 1.63 18.22
C ALA A 104 -12.79 0.79 18.04
N GLY A 105 -11.66 1.25 18.55
CA GLY A 105 -10.37 0.61 18.43
C GLY A 105 -9.33 1.15 19.39
N GLN A 106 -8.17 0.50 19.42
CA GLN A 106 -7.05 0.84 20.29
C GLN A 106 -6.57 2.28 20.10
N GLU A 107 -6.55 2.77 18.86
CA GLU A 107 -6.10 4.13 18.54
C GLU A 107 -7.11 5.19 18.99
N GLY A 108 -8.40 4.99 18.70
CA GLY A 108 -9.47 5.91 19.11
C GLY A 108 -9.57 6.00 20.64
N GLU A 109 -9.35 4.88 21.34
CA GLU A 109 -9.28 4.86 22.80
C GLU A 109 -8.10 5.69 23.33
N LEU A 110 -6.91 5.53 22.74
CA LEU A 110 -5.71 6.26 23.11
C LEU A 110 -5.86 7.77 22.89
N ILE A 111 -6.34 8.18 21.72
CA ILE A 111 -6.55 9.58 21.34
C ILE A 111 -7.45 10.28 22.36
N GLN A 112 -8.61 9.70 22.62
CA GLN A 112 -9.60 10.34 23.48
C GLN A 112 -9.17 10.37 24.95
N ARG A 113 -8.55 9.29 25.45
CA ARG A 113 -8.06 9.24 26.83
C ARG A 113 -6.96 10.28 27.09
N TRP A 114 -6.05 10.45 26.14
CA TRP A 114 -5.01 11.47 26.27
C TRP A 114 -5.59 12.88 26.30
N VAL A 115 -6.59 13.17 25.48
CA VAL A 115 -7.26 14.47 25.46
C VAL A 115 -8.02 14.71 26.75
N MET A 116 -8.82 13.74 27.23
CA MET A 116 -9.55 13.84 28.50
C MET A 116 -8.59 14.02 29.71
N GLN A 117 -7.49 13.24 29.71
CA GLN A 117 -6.45 13.39 30.74
C GLN A 117 -5.79 14.77 30.71
N LYS A 118 -5.47 15.28 29.54
CA LYS A 118 -4.84 16.59 29.35
C LYS A 118 -5.79 17.73 29.71
N ALA A 119 -7.08 17.59 29.42
CA ALA A 119 -8.14 18.53 29.79
C ALA A 119 -8.49 18.50 31.32
N GLY A 120 -7.95 17.55 32.05
CA GLY A 120 -8.22 17.41 33.49
C GLY A 120 -9.66 17.00 33.80
N ALA A 121 -10.28 16.19 32.96
CA ALA A 121 -11.64 15.67 33.18
C ALA A 121 -11.74 14.89 34.48
N LYS A 122 -12.75 15.21 35.34
CA LYS A 122 -12.97 14.61 36.66
C LYS A 122 -14.33 13.90 36.81
N CYS A 123 -15.24 14.15 35.88
CA CYS A 123 -16.58 13.55 35.89
C CYS A 123 -16.56 12.10 35.39
N PRO A 124 -17.65 11.33 35.63
CA PRO A 124 -17.81 9.97 35.12
C PRO A 124 -17.74 9.95 33.57
N VAL A 125 -17.10 8.92 33.04
CA VAL A 125 -16.95 8.75 31.58
C VAL A 125 -17.62 7.45 31.15
N LYS A 126 -18.51 7.55 30.16
CA LYS A 126 -19.09 6.42 29.45
C LYS A 126 -18.46 6.29 28.08
N ARG A 127 -18.56 5.10 27.50
CA ARG A 127 -17.99 4.76 26.18
C ARG A 127 -19.09 4.39 25.19
N LEU A 128 -19.15 5.12 24.08
CA LEU A 128 -19.90 4.72 22.90
C LEU A 128 -19.04 3.77 22.08
N TRP A 129 -19.43 2.52 21.93
CA TRP A 129 -18.70 1.51 21.17
C TRP A 129 -19.51 1.04 19.99
N ILE A 130 -19.28 1.62 18.81
CA ILE A 130 -19.99 1.31 17.57
C ILE A 130 -18.99 1.23 16.42
N SER A 131 -19.21 0.29 15.50
CA SER A 131 -18.40 0.09 14.28
C SER A 131 -19.10 0.60 13.01
N SER A 132 -20.28 1.18 13.16
CA SER A 132 -21.08 1.76 12.08
C SER A 132 -21.59 3.13 12.50
N MET A 133 -21.64 4.07 11.54
CA MET A 133 -22.11 5.45 11.75
C MET A 133 -23.52 5.67 11.20
N THR A 134 -24.32 4.61 11.12
CA THR A 134 -25.74 4.74 10.76
C THR A 134 -26.54 5.33 11.90
N ASP A 135 -27.65 5.99 11.59
CA ASP A 135 -28.51 6.61 12.60
C ASP A 135 -28.99 5.60 13.64
N GLU A 136 -29.32 4.39 13.20
CA GLU A 136 -29.73 3.28 14.04
C GLU A 136 -28.59 2.85 15.00
N ALA A 137 -27.38 2.63 14.46
CA ALA A 137 -26.23 2.21 15.25
C ALA A 137 -25.85 3.27 16.30
N ILE A 138 -25.96 4.55 15.97
CA ILE A 138 -25.73 5.63 16.94
C ILE A 138 -26.78 5.60 18.03
N ARG A 139 -28.08 5.50 17.71
CA ARG A 139 -29.17 5.44 18.72
C ARG A 139 -29.03 4.24 19.65
N GLU A 140 -28.80 3.06 19.09
CA GLU A 140 -28.60 1.83 19.85
C GLU A 140 -27.35 1.90 20.74
N GLY A 141 -26.26 2.49 20.22
CA GLY A 141 -25.04 2.70 20.97
C GLY A 141 -25.24 3.63 22.16
N PHE A 142 -25.97 4.74 22.00
CA PHE A 142 -26.31 5.65 23.10
C PHE A 142 -27.28 5.03 24.11
N ALA A 143 -28.15 4.11 23.69
CA ALA A 143 -29.01 3.35 24.60
C ALA A 143 -28.24 2.29 25.40
N SER A 144 -27.03 1.90 24.97
CA SER A 144 -26.21 0.83 25.56
C SER A 144 -24.79 1.25 25.89
N LEU A 145 -24.61 2.51 26.34
CA LEU A 145 -23.28 3.05 26.72
C LEU A 145 -22.60 2.18 27.77
N LYS A 146 -21.33 1.88 27.53
CA LYS A 146 -20.47 1.09 28.40
C LYS A 146 -19.74 1.95 29.43
N ASP A 147 -19.23 1.33 30.48
CA ASP A 147 -18.32 2.00 31.38
C ASP A 147 -16.94 2.12 30.71
N GLN A 148 -16.30 3.28 30.87
CA GLN A 148 -14.96 3.53 30.30
C GLN A 148 -13.92 2.51 30.82
N ASN A 149 -14.06 2.00 32.06
CA ASN A 149 -13.13 1.05 32.65
C ASN A 149 -13.15 -0.34 31.99
N GLU A 150 -14.22 -0.70 31.28
CA GLU A 150 -14.27 -1.93 30.50
C GLU A 150 -13.16 -1.96 29.41
N TYR A 151 -12.73 -0.78 28.94
CA TYR A 151 -11.73 -0.60 27.90
C TYR A 151 -10.35 -0.25 28.45
N GLN A 152 -10.10 -0.42 29.76
CA GLN A 152 -8.84 -0.07 30.39
C GLN A 152 -7.66 -0.86 29.81
N SER A 153 -7.81 -2.17 29.59
CA SER A 153 -6.75 -3.01 29.02
C SER A 153 -6.44 -2.65 27.57
N LEU A 154 -7.45 -2.27 26.78
CA LEU A 154 -7.28 -1.77 25.41
C LEU A 154 -6.46 -0.47 25.39
N TYR A 155 -6.79 0.47 26.28
CA TYR A 155 -6.02 1.72 26.46
C TYR A 155 -4.57 1.45 26.86
N ILE A 156 -4.35 0.54 27.82
CA ILE A 156 -3.01 0.18 28.30
C ILE A 156 -2.18 -0.44 27.16
N ALA A 157 -2.77 -1.30 26.33
CA ALA A 157 -2.11 -1.89 25.17
C ALA A 157 -1.71 -0.79 24.15
N GLY A 158 -2.62 0.17 23.86
CA GLY A 158 -2.32 1.31 22.98
C GLY A 158 -1.21 2.22 23.53
N LEU A 159 -1.26 2.52 24.83
CA LEU A 159 -0.22 3.30 25.52
C LEU A 159 1.13 2.58 25.49
N SER A 160 1.15 1.28 25.77
CA SER A 160 2.37 0.47 25.76
C SER A 160 3.02 0.42 24.38
N ARG A 161 2.21 0.34 23.32
CA ARG A 161 2.67 0.47 21.93
C ARG A 161 3.34 1.83 21.71
N ALA A 162 2.68 2.92 22.08
CA ALA A 162 3.19 4.27 21.88
C ALA A 162 4.51 4.50 22.63
N ILE A 163 4.60 4.03 23.88
CA ILE A 163 5.83 4.10 24.70
C ILE A 163 6.95 3.27 24.06
N GLY A 164 6.65 2.05 23.60
CA GLY A 164 7.63 1.19 22.97
C GLY A 164 8.18 1.80 21.67
N ASP A 165 7.31 2.29 20.79
CA ASP A 165 7.71 2.95 19.54
C ASP A 165 8.54 4.22 19.82
N TRP A 166 8.24 4.97 20.89
CA TRP A 166 9.04 6.10 21.35
C TRP A 166 10.42 5.66 21.85
N LEU A 167 10.48 4.66 22.75
CA LEU A 167 11.74 4.15 23.31
C LEU A 167 12.68 3.68 22.20
N LEU A 168 12.18 2.83 21.29
CA LEU A 168 12.96 2.31 20.19
C LEU A 168 13.34 3.42 19.21
N GLY A 169 12.36 4.19 18.74
CA GLY A 169 12.57 5.19 17.70
C GLY A 169 13.53 6.30 18.12
N MET A 170 13.36 6.85 19.33
CA MET A 170 14.21 7.95 19.81
C MET A 170 15.63 7.48 20.11
N ASN A 171 15.79 6.36 20.80
CA ASN A 171 17.12 5.86 21.17
C ASN A 171 17.89 5.32 19.96
N ALA A 172 17.33 4.40 19.20
CA ALA A 172 18.01 3.81 18.07
C ALA A 172 18.32 4.85 16.97
N THR A 173 17.40 5.76 16.67
CA THR A 173 17.66 6.81 15.68
C THR A 173 18.83 7.70 16.09
N ARG A 174 18.88 8.17 17.33
CA ARG A 174 20.01 9.01 17.80
C ARG A 174 21.30 8.22 17.83
N LEU A 175 21.27 7.00 18.34
CA LEU A 175 22.43 6.12 18.45
C LEU A 175 23.09 5.88 17.09
N TYR A 176 22.33 5.36 16.13
CA TYR A 176 22.84 5.06 14.79
C TYR A 176 23.25 6.32 14.04
N THR A 177 22.53 7.43 14.19
CA THR A 177 22.89 8.72 13.58
C THR A 177 24.22 9.23 14.11
N LEU A 178 24.44 9.21 15.44
CA LEU A 178 25.68 9.72 16.05
C LEU A 178 26.88 8.80 15.81
N LYS A 179 26.66 7.49 15.82
CA LYS A 179 27.73 6.50 15.68
C LYS A 179 28.17 6.35 14.22
N TYR A 180 27.22 6.25 13.27
CA TYR A 180 27.48 5.88 11.89
C TYR A 180 27.09 6.95 10.86
N GLY A 181 26.33 7.97 11.25
CA GLY A 181 25.88 9.03 10.36
C GLY A 181 27.01 9.98 9.97
N GLN A 182 26.83 10.63 8.80
CA GLN A 182 27.70 11.68 8.29
C GLN A 182 26.88 12.89 7.86
N ASN A 183 27.52 14.05 7.75
CA ASN A 183 26.95 15.27 7.18
C ASN A 183 25.56 15.64 7.75
N ARG A 184 25.33 15.41 9.03
CA ARG A 184 24.03 15.66 9.72
C ARG A 184 22.84 14.87 9.17
N GLN A 185 23.06 13.83 8.36
CA GLN A 185 21.98 12.96 7.91
C GLN A 185 21.45 12.11 9.06
N ILE A 186 20.16 12.16 9.29
CA ILE A 186 19.50 11.34 10.32
C ILE A 186 19.31 9.92 9.79
N LEU A 187 19.87 8.94 10.51
CA LEU A 187 19.66 7.52 10.26
C LEU A 187 18.47 7.04 11.11
N SER A 188 17.26 7.18 10.58
CA SER A 188 16.06 6.82 11.34
C SER A 188 15.87 5.30 11.41
N ILE A 189 15.69 4.81 12.61
CA ILE A 189 15.40 3.41 12.94
C ILE A 189 14.00 3.33 13.54
N GLY A 190 13.25 2.30 13.18
CA GLY A 190 11.89 2.11 13.72
C GLY A 190 11.38 0.70 13.46
N ARG A 191 10.53 0.21 14.35
CA ARG A 191 9.98 -1.14 14.38
C ARG A 191 9.34 -1.60 13.05
N VAL A 192 8.73 -0.69 12.32
CA VAL A 192 8.09 -0.99 11.02
C VAL A 192 8.93 -0.48 9.85
N GLN A 193 9.54 0.70 9.99
CA GLN A 193 10.33 1.34 8.93
C GLN A 193 11.56 0.51 8.57
N THR A 194 12.29 0.02 9.55
CA THR A 194 13.55 -0.72 9.33
C THR A 194 13.31 -2.07 8.63
N PRO A 195 12.37 -2.94 9.08
CA PRO A 195 12.08 -4.16 8.34
C PRO A 195 11.49 -3.90 6.95
N THR A 196 10.71 -2.82 6.76
CA THR A 196 10.24 -2.43 5.41
C THR A 196 11.41 -2.08 4.49
N LEU A 197 12.42 -1.37 4.98
CA LEU A 197 13.65 -1.11 4.23
C LEU A 197 14.42 -2.40 3.96
N ALA A 198 14.53 -3.29 4.96
CA ALA A 198 15.23 -4.56 4.84
C ALA A 198 14.61 -5.45 3.74
N LEU A 199 13.28 -5.50 3.61
CA LEU A 199 12.62 -6.21 2.49
C LEU A 199 13.13 -5.73 1.12
N ILE A 200 13.27 -4.41 0.93
CA ILE A 200 13.73 -3.84 -0.34
C ILE A 200 15.22 -4.12 -0.55
N VAL A 201 16.04 -3.96 0.50
CA VAL A 201 17.48 -4.20 0.44
C VAL A 201 17.79 -5.67 0.16
N ASN A 202 17.13 -6.58 0.85
CA ASN A 202 17.32 -8.02 0.65
C ASN A 202 16.91 -8.45 -0.76
N ARG A 203 15.78 -7.92 -1.27
CA ARG A 203 15.37 -8.14 -2.66
C ARG A 203 16.39 -7.60 -3.66
N GLN A 204 16.99 -6.44 -3.38
CA GLN A 204 18.05 -5.89 -4.22
C GLN A 204 19.27 -6.79 -4.24
N LYS A 205 19.73 -7.27 -3.07
CA LYS A 205 20.85 -8.20 -2.96
C LYS A 205 20.59 -9.51 -3.69
N GLU A 206 19.38 -10.06 -3.54
CA GLU A 206 18.94 -11.27 -4.23
C GLU A 206 19.00 -11.10 -5.76
N ILE A 207 18.58 -9.93 -6.28
CA ILE A 207 18.66 -9.61 -7.71
C ILE A 207 20.11 -9.42 -8.17
N ASP A 208 20.92 -8.70 -7.37
CA ASP A 208 22.29 -8.35 -7.72
C ASP A 208 23.25 -9.57 -7.68
N SER A 209 22.94 -10.56 -6.82
CA SER A 209 23.70 -11.81 -6.70
C SER A 209 23.12 -12.97 -7.53
N PHE A 210 22.03 -12.73 -8.27
CA PHE A 210 21.36 -13.79 -9.01
C PHE A 210 22.22 -14.23 -10.22
N GLU A 211 22.48 -15.53 -10.27
CA GLU A 211 23.14 -16.18 -11.40
C GLU A 211 22.11 -16.96 -12.20
N PRO A 212 21.86 -16.60 -13.49
CA PRO A 212 20.93 -17.31 -14.33
C PRO A 212 21.42 -18.73 -14.63
N GLU A 213 20.55 -19.72 -14.46
CA GLU A 213 20.80 -21.10 -14.81
C GLU A 213 19.95 -21.53 -16.02
N PRO A 214 20.50 -22.23 -17.01
CA PRO A 214 19.75 -22.73 -18.13
C PRO A 214 18.88 -23.93 -17.71
N TYR A 215 17.75 -24.07 -18.36
CA TYR A 215 16.90 -25.25 -18.27
C TYR A 215 16.17 -25.45 -19.60
N TRP A 216 15.76 -26.69 -19.87
CA TRP A 216 15.11 -27.03 -21.13
C TRP A 216 13.65 -27.42 -20.88
N VAL A 217 12.79 -27.00 -21.79
CA VAL A 217 11.36 -27.32 -21.77
C VAL A 217 10.99 -28.01 -23.06
N LEU A 218 10.47 -29.24 -22.93
CA LEU A 218 9.96 -30.01 -24.04
C LEU A 218 8.48 -29.70 -24.24
N ALA A 219 8.13 -29.31 -25.44
CA ALA A 219 6.75 -29.05 -25.84
C ALA A 219 6.50 -29.67 -27.20
N THR A 220 5.22 -29.81 -27.56
CA THR A 220 4.83 -30.24 -28.89
C THR A 220 3.58 -29.50 -29.36
N VAL A 221 3.45 -29.30 -30.62
CA VAL A 221 2.25 -28.73 -31.25
C VAL A 221 1.48 -29.87 -31.93
N TYR A 222 0.24 -30.07 -31.49
CA TYR A 222 -0.71 -30.98 -32.09
C TYR A 222 -2.03 -30.26 -32.35
N ARG A 223 -2.53 -30.26 -33.58
CA ARG A 223 -3.75 -29.55 -34.01
C ARG A 223 -3.76 -28.10 -33.54
N ASP A 224 -2.72 -27.33 -33.88
CA ASP A 224 -2.52 -25.91 -33.52
C ASP A 224 -2.53 -25.61 -31.99
N THR A 225 -2.41 -26.65 -31.16
CA THR A 225 -2.38 -26.54 -29.72
C THR A 225 -1.00 -26.94 -29.18
N THR A 226 -0.40 -26.07 -28.38
CA THR A 226 0.86 -26.37 -27.73
C THR A 226 0.61 -27.19 -26.46
N PHE A 227 1.22 -28.35 -26.40
CA PHE A 227 1.27 -29.23 -25.23
C PHE A 227 2.66 -29.19 -24.61
N THR A 228 2.74 -29.03 -23.30
CA THR A 228 4.02 -29.03 -22.56
C THR A 228 4.17 -30.35 -21.82
N ALA A 229 5.39 -30.91 -21.82
CA ALA A 229 5.68 -32.15 -21.09
C ALA A 229 5.37 -31.98 -19.59
N THR A 230 4.69 -32.98 -19.01
CA THR A 230 4.28 -32.97 -17.60
C THR A 230 5.47 -33.09 -16.64
N LYS A 231 6.59 -33.68 -17.08
CA LYS A 231 7.86 -33.67 -16.35
C LYS A 231 8.36 -32.26 -16.06
N GLY A 232 7.95 -31.26 -16.86
CA GLY A 232 8.27 -29.85 -16.67
C GLY A 232 9.62 -29.45 -17.22
N LYS A 233 10.61 -29.21 -16.35
CA LYS A 233 11.94 -28.74 -16.73
C LYS A 233 12.95 -29.86 -16.73
N PHE A 234 13.86 -29.84 -17.70
CA PHE A 234 15.07 -30.66 -17.71
C PHE A 234 16.25 -29.79 -17.25
N SER A 235 17.07 -30.34 -16.37
CA SER A 235 18.20 -29.61 -15.80
C SER A 235 19.42 -29.58 -16.72
N THR A 236 19.53 -30.56 -17.63
CA THR A 236 20.61 -30.64 -18.61
C THR A 236 20.06 -30.73 -20.03
N LYS A 237 20.89 -30.31 -20.99
CA LYS A 237 20.53 -30.35 -22.41
C LYS A 237 20.39 -31.78 -22.89
N GLU A 238 21.27 -32.64 -22.44
CA GLU A 238 21.36 -34.07 -22.80
C GLU A 238 20.08 -34.82 -22.41
N GLU A 239 19.54 -34.55 -21.21
CA GLU A 239 18.26 -35.12 -20.77
C GLU A 239 17.10 -34.65 -21.67
N GLY A 240 17.10 -33.37 -22.01
CA GLY A 240 16.08 -32.78 -22.92
C GLY A 240 16.18 -33.35 -24.33
N GLU A 241 17.38 -33.46 -24.89
CA GLU A 241 17.65 -34.04 -26.24
C GLU A 241 17.29 -35.53 -26.30
N ALA A 242 17.61 -36.31 -25.24
CA ALA A 242 17.22 -37.70 -25.16
C ALA A 242 15.69 -37.86 -25.19
N ALA A 243 14.97 -37.08 -24.37
CA ALA A 243 13.50 -37.08 -24.40
C ALA A 243 12.92 -36.60 -25.74
N PHE A 244 13.53 -35.60 -26.37
CA PHE A 244 13.14 -35.10 -27.69
C PHE A 244 13.32 -36.21 -28.76
N ALA A 245 14.46 -36.90 -28.78
CA ALA A 245 14.75 -37.95 -29.74
C ALA A 245 13.75 -39.14 -29.63
N THR A 246 13.28 -39.43 -28.41
CA THR A 246 12.29 -40.49 -28.19
C THR A 246 10.96 -40.22 -28.87
N ILE A 247 10.59 -38.94 -29.05
CA ILE A 247 9.27 -38.53 -29.54
C ILE A 247 9.25 -38.02 -30.98
N ALA A 248 10.41 -37.70 -31.58
CA ALA A 248 10.53 -36.93 -32.82
C ALA A 248 9.71 -37.49 -34.02
N ASP A 249 9.72 -38.81 -34.20
CA ASP A 249 9.09 -39.47 -35.34
C ASP A 249 7.89 -40.34 -34.96
N LYS A 250 7.36 -40.15 -33.75
CA LYS A 250 6.24 -40.95 -33.23
C LYS A 250 4.94 -40.13 -33.22
N PRO A 251 3.77 -40.76 -33.34
CA PRO A 251 2.52 -40.05 -33.30
C PRO A 251 2.16 -39.61 -31.86
N PHE A 252 1.60 -38.42 -31.75
CA PHE A 252 0.97 -37.94 -30.52
C PHE A 252 -0.40 -38.62 -30.37
N THR A 253 -0.71 -39.10 -29.18
CA THR A 253 -2.00 -39.74 -28.88
C THR A 253 -2.67 -39.04 -27.69
N VAL A 254 -3.90 -38.62 -27.82
CA VAL A 254 -4.69 -38.06 -26.74
C VAL A 254 -5.14 -39.16 -25.77
N THR A 255 -4.68 -39.10 -24.52
CA THR A 255 -4.96 -40.13 -23.51
C THR A 255 -6.16 -39.77 -22.62
N ALA A 256 -6.37 -38.50 -22.36
CA ALA A 256 -7.51 -38.03 -21.56
C ALA A 256 -7.94 -36.60 -21.94
N VAL A 257 -9.24 -36.39 -21.88
CA VAL A 257 -9.86 -35.06 -21.98
C VAL A 257 -10.76 -34.88 -20.76
N GLN A 258 -10.43 -33.89 -19.93
CA GLN A 258 -11.16 -33.58 -18.70
C GLN A 258 -11.74 -32.16 -18.81
N LYS A 259 -13.04 -32.03 -18.69
CA LYS A 259 -13.74 -30.75 -18.65
C LYS A 259 -14.31 -30.51 -17.26
N LYS A 260 -13.92 -29.40 -16.62
CA LYS A 260 -14.37 -29.04 -15.26
C LYS A 260 -14.97 -27.64 -15.27
N ASN A 261 -16.21 -27.52 -14.86
CA ASN A 261 -16.86 -26.24 -14.66
C ASN A 261 -16.45 -25.64 -13.31
N GLY A 262 -16.25 -24.34 -13.28
CA GLY A 262 -15.91 -23.56 -12.09
C GLY A 262 -16.65 -22.23 -12.05
N THR A 263 -16.65 -21.64 -10.89
CA THR A 263 -17.17 -20.29 -10.68
C THR A 263 -16.11 -19.43 -10.03
N GLU A 264 -16.10 -18.14 -10.38
CA GLU A 264 -15.21 -17.14 -9.82
C GLU A 264 -16.07 -16.01 -9.26
N ALA A 265 -16.04 -15.87 -7.95
CA ALA A 265 -16.79 -14.82 -7.28
C ALA A 265 -16.18 -13.43 -7.52
N PRO A 266 -16.98 -12.35 -7.43
CA PRO A 266 -16.47 -11.00 -7.54
C PRO A 266 -15.39 -10.72 -6.51
N PRO A 267 -14.41 -9.85 -6.84
CA PRO A 267 -13.39 -9.44 -5.88
C PRO A 267 -14.05 -8.72 -4.70
N ARG A 268 -13.45 -8.88 -3.50
CA ARG A 268 -13.95 -8.22 -2.29
C ARG A 268 -13.90 -6.70 -2.43
N LEU A 269 -14.66 -6.01 -1.60
CA LEU A 269 -14.60 -4.56 -1.47
C LEU A 269 -13.20 -4.08 -1.09
N PHE A 270 -12.96 -2.80 -1.18
CA PHE A 270 -11.66 -2.23 -0.84
C PHE A 270 -11.54 -1.92 0.65
N ASP A 271 -10.42 -2.34 1.24
CA ASP A 271 -9.74 -1.66 2.32
C ASP A 271 -8.73 -0.64 1.75
N LEU A 272 -8.07 0.12 2.60
CA LEU A 272 -7.10 1.12 2.14
C LEU A 272 -5.94 0.49 1.37
N THR A 273 -5.39 -0.62 1.85
CA THR A 273 -4.22 -1.27 1.24
C THR A 273 -4.55 -1.79 -0.16
N SER A 274 -5.66 -2.51 -0.31
CA SER A 274 -6.08 -3.04 -1.61
C SER A 274 -6.43 -1.95 -2.62
N LEU A 275 -6.99 -0.82 -2.16
CA LEU A 275 -7.21 0.35 -3.00
C LEU A 275 -5.89 0.97 -3.48
N GLN A 276 -4.92 1.16 -2.58
CA GLN A 276 -3.59 1.67 -2.91
C GLN A 276 -2.86 0.77 -3.90
N VAL A 277 -2.93 -0.55 -3.69
CA VAL A 277 -2.37 -1.56 -4.62
C VAL A 277 -2.99 -1.44 -6.00
N GLU A 278 -4.31 -1.36 -6.10
CA GLU A 278 -5.00 -1.28 -7.39
C GLU A 278 -4.72 0.05 -8.11
N CYS A 279 -4.71 1.18 -7.38
CA CYS A 279 -4.35 2.49 -7.94
C CYS A 279 -2.90 2.54 -8.42
N ASN A 280 -1.95 1.94 -7.68
CA ASN A 280 -0.56 1.87 -8.10
C ASN A 280 -0.39 1.01 -9.35
N ARG A 281 -1.08 -0.14 -9.41
CA ARG A 281 -1.02 -1.05 -10.55
C ARG A 281 -1.59 -0.41 -11.83
N LYS A 282 -2.79 0.16 -11.76
CA LYS A 282 -3.50 0.72 -12.93
C LYS A 282 -3.00 2.10 -13.34
N PHE A 283 -2.77 2.98 -12.38
CA PHE A 283 -2.52 4.39 -12.64
C PHE A 283 -1.11 4.84 -12.23
N SER A 284 -0.30 3.97 -11.63
CA SER A 284 1.02 4.30 -11.07
C SER A 284 0.96 5.37 -9.97
N TYR A 285 -0.18 5.50 -9.27
CA TYR A 285 -0.29 6.40 -8.13
C TYR A 285 0.48 5.85 -6.94
N SER A 286 1.16 6.72 -6.20
CA SER A 286 1.78 6.31 -4.95
C SER A 286 0.74 6.01 -3.87
N ALA A 287 1.14 5.27 -2.85
CA ALA A 287 0.29 4.99 -1.69
C ALA A 287 -0.16 6.29 -1.01
N GLU A 288 0.72 7.28 -0.89
CA GLU A 288 0.41 8.60 -0.32
C GLU A 288 -0.56 9.39 -1.21
N THR A 289 -0.34 9.39 -2.52
CA THR A 289 -1.24 10.05 -3.48
C THR A 289 -2.64 9.45 -3.39
N THR A 290 -2.75 8.12 -3.41
CA THR A 290 -4.04 7.43 -3.28
C THR A 290 -4.73 7.78 -1.96
N LEU A 291 -3.98 7.81 -0.85
CA LEU A 291 -4.54 8.19 0.46
C LEU A 291 -5.06 9.64 0.45
N LYS A 292 -4.34 10.58 -0.14
CA LYS A 292 -4.79 11.98 -0.26
C LYS A 292 -6.07 12.11 -1.10
N LEU A 293 -6.13 11.40 -2.22
CA LEU A 293 -7.30 11.42 -3.11
C LEU A 293 -8.54 10.83 -2.42
N ILE A 294 -8.42 9.64 -1.81
CA ILE A 294 -9.56 9.03 -1.12
C ILE A 294 -9.99 9.82 0.13
N GLN A 295 -9.05 10.45 0.83
CA GLN A 295 -9.36 11.35 1.94
C GLN A 295 -10.19 12.56 1.45
N GLY A 296 -9.83 13.17 0.32
CA GLY A 296 -10.59 14.25 -0.29
C GLY A 296 -12.00 13.80 -0.73
N LEU A 297 -12.15 12.61 -1.30
CA LEU A 297 -13.45 12.03 -1.65
C LEU A 297 -14.33 11.82 -0.41
N TYR A 298 -13.74 11.32 0.68
CA TYR A 298 -14.43 11.15 1.96
C TYR A 298 -14.89 12.50 2.56
N GLU A 299 -14.04 13.52 2.57
CA GLU A 299 -14.37 14.85 3.10
C GLU A 299 -15.51 15.52 2.31
N ARG A 300 -15.62 15.20 1.02
CA ARG A 300 -16.74 15.59 0.15
C ARG A 300 -17.95 14.67 0.30
N LYS A 301 -17.93 13.71 1.22
CA LYS A 301 -19.00 12.71 1.48
C LYS A 301 -19.34 11.83 0.27
N LEU A 302 -18.41 11.62 -0.64
CA LEU A 302 -18.61 10.78 -1.83
C LEU A 302 -18.32 9.30 -1.54
N THR A 303 -17.42 9.03 -0.59
CA THR A 303 -17.06 7.67 -0.14
C THR A 303 -17.11 7.58 1.37
N THR A 304 -17.15 6.36 1.90
CA THR A 304 -17.01 6.07 3.33
C THR A 304 -15.59 6.30 3.80
N TYR A 305 -15.33 6.18 5.10
CA TYR A 305 -14.04 6.45 5.72
C TYR A 305 -12.91 5.60 5.11
N PRO A 306 -11.79 6.20 4.69
CA PRO A 306 -10.80 5.50 3.88
C PRO A 306 -9.75 4.69 4.64
N ARG A 307 -9.51 4.98 5.94
CA ARG A 307 -8.41 4.35 6.70
C ARG A 307 -8.87 3.07 7.38
N VAL A 308 -9.38 2.15 6.59
CA VAL A 308 -9.97 0.89 7.05
C VAL A 308 -9.09 -0.30 6.68
N ASP A 309 -9.15 -1.34 7.48
CA ASP A 309 -8.39 -2.60 7.34
C ASP A 309 -9.27 -3.79 6.93
N THR A 310 -10.59 -3.58 6.81
CA THR A 310 -11.54 -4.62 6.42
C THR A 310 -12.11 -4.41 5.02
N GLN A 311 -12.43 -5.53 4.37
CA GLN A 311 -13.07 -5.60 3.06
C GLN A 311 -14.55 -6.01 3.18
N PHE A 312 -15.11 -5.95 4.38
CA PHE A 312 -16.47 -6.37 4.68
C PHE A 312 -17.35 -5.19 5.07
N LEU A 313 -18.66 -5.35 4.87
CA LEU A 313 -19.70 -4.47 5.36
C LEU A 313 -20.37 -5.12 6.57
N SER A 314 -20.79 -4.30 7.52
CA SER A 314 -21.70 -4.72 8.58
C SER A 314 -23.12 -4.97 8.03
N ASP A 315 -23.88 -5.80 8.69
CA ASP A 315 -25.21 -6.23 8.23
C ASP A 315 -26.22 -5.10 8.12
N ASP A 316 -26.08 -4.03 8.92
CA ASP A 316 -26.91 -2.81 8.93
C ASP A 316 -26.70 -1.93 7.67
N ILE A 317 -25.63 -2.14 6.90
CA ILE A 317 -25.43 -1.45 5.63
C ILE A 317 -26.23 -2.07 4.49
N TYR A 318 -26.58 -3.38 4.59
CA TYR A 318 -27.31 -4.06 3.52
C TYR A 318 -28.61 -3.37 3.10
N PRO A 319 -29.52 -2.93 4.02
CA PRO A 319 -30.74 -2.23 3.65
C PRO A 319 -30.50 -0.89 2.92
N LYS A 320 -29.32 -0.29 3.06
CA LYS A 320 -28.93 0.99 2.44
C LYS A 320 -28.35 0.81 1.04
N CYS A 321 -27.90 -0.38 0.67
CA CYS A 321 -27.28 -0.66 -0.62
C CYS A 321 -28.15 -0.27 -1.83
N PRO A 322 -29.47 -0.53 -1.87
CA PRO A 322 -30.31 -0.09 -2.98
C PRO A 322 -30.31 1.43 -3.17
N SER A 323 -30.37 2.22 -2.10
CA SER A 323 -30.35 3.68 -2.18
C SER A 323 -28.98 4.21 -2.60
N ILE A 324 -27.89 3.59 -2.15
CA ILE A 324 -26.52 3.93 -2.58
C ILE A 324 -26.36 3.69 -4.09
N LEU A 325 -26.79 2.52 -4.58
CA LEU A 325 -26.75 2.20 -6.01
C LEU A 325 -27.60 3.16 -6.83
N SER A 326 -28.79 3.50 -6.35
CA SER A 326 -29.68 4.49 -7.00
C SER A 326 -29.00 5.87 -7.11
N GLY A 327 -28.33 6.31 -6.05
CA GLY A 327 -27.63 7.61 -6.01
C GLY A 327 -26.49 7.74 -7.01
N ILE A 328 -25.81 6.64 -7.34
CA ILE A 328 -24.72 6.60 -8.33
C ILE A 328 -25.17 6.16 -9.74
N SER A 329 -26.46 5.77 -9.90
CA SER A 329 -26.97 5.12 -11.11
C SER A 329 -26.76 5.95 -12.37
N LYS A 330 -26.91 7.29 -12.31
CA LYS A 330 -26.75 8.16 -13.46
C LYS A 330 -25.36 8.07 -14.14
N GLN A 331 -24.32 7.79 -13.36
CA GLN A 331 -22.96 7.64 -13.87
C GLN A 331 -22.65 6.24 -14.38
N TYR A 332 -23.41 5.24 -13.90
CA TYR A 332 -23.20 3.82 -14.16
C TYR A 332 -24.44 3.12 -14.71
N GLU A 333 -25.28 3.83 -15.48
CA GLU A 333 -26.61 3.39 -15.93
C GLU A 333 -26.56 2.00 -16.59
N ALA A 334 -25.64 1.79 -17.54
CA ALA A 334 -25.49 0.51 -18.22
C ALA A 334 -25.13 -0.65 -17.26
N LEU A 335 -24.39 -0.35 -16.20
CA LEU A 335 -24.02 -1.36 -15.19
C LEU A 335 -25.15 -1.60 -14.16
N MET A 336 -26.12 -0.70 -14.05
CA MET A 336 -27.26 -0.87 -13.17
C MET A 336 -28.38 -1.67 -13.81
N GLU A 337 -28.47 -1.71 -15.15
CA GLU A 337 -29.54 -2.37 -15.88
C GLU A 337 -29.76 -3.84 -15.47
N PRO A 338 -28.69 -4.67 -15.35
CA PRO A 338 -28.86 -6.07 -14.90
C PRO A 338 -29.35 -6.23 -13.46
N LEU A 339 -29.28 -5.18 -12.63
CA LEU A 339 -29.67 -5.18 -11.21
C LEU A 339 -31.09 -4.63 -10.99
N LYS A 340 -31.65 -3.92 -11.97
CA LYS A 340 -32.99 -3.30 -11.84
C LYS A 340 -34.07 -4.33 -11.52
N GLY A 341 -34.91 -4.01 -10.55
CA GLY A 341 -36.05 -4.85 -10.15
C GLY A 341 -35.69 -6.16 -9.45
N LYS A 342 -34.40 -6.41 -9.22
CA LYS A 342 -33.94 -7.63 -8.53
C LYS A 342 -33.63 -7.35 -7.07
N LYS A 343 -33.90 -8.33 -6.19
CA LYS A 343 -33.38 -8.30 -4.82
C LYS A 343 -31.87 -8.49 -4.87
N LEU A 344 -31.12 -7.56 -4.25
CA LEU A 344 -29.66 -7.65 -4.17
C LEU A 344 -29.24 -8.90 -3.39
N PRO A 345 -28.19 -9.63 -3.83
CA PRO A 345 -27.68 -10.77 -3.08
C PRO A 345 -27.01 -10.30 -1.77
N LYS A 346 -27.34 -10.96 -0.65
CA LYS A 346 -26.66 -10.77 0.64
C LYS A 346 -25.67 -11.91 0.86
N SER A 347 -24.44 -11.73 0.40
CA SER A 347 -23.38 -12.74 0.53
C SER A 347 -22.56 -12.52 1.80
N LYS A 348 -22.25 -13.58 2.55
CA LYS A 348 -21.30 -13.55 3.69
C LYS A 348 -19.86 -13.16 3.27
N ARG A 349 -19.55 -13.17 1.98
CA ARG A 349 -18.27 -12.66 1.45
C ARG A 349 -18.19 -11.14 1.48
N VAL A 350 -19.35 -10.45 1.58
CA VAL A 350 -19.47 -9.00 1.57
C VAL A 350 -20.00 -8.50 2.92
N PHE A 351 -21.04 -9.15 3.46
CA PHE A 351 -21.71 -8.74 4.71
C PHE A 351 -21.36 -9.73 5.83
N ASP A 352 -20.50 -9.29 6.73
CA ASP A 352 -20.07 -10.05 7.90
C ASP A 352 -19.64 -9.08 9.00
N THR A 353 -20.58 -8.74 9.89
CA THR A 353 -20.34 -7.79 10.99
C THR A 353 -19.19 -8.21 11.91
N SER A 354 -18.94 -9.52 12.07
CA SER A 354 -17.87 -10.03 12.92
C SER A 354 -16.45 -9.70 12.39
N LYS A 355 -16.35 -9.31 11.12
CA LYS A 355 -15.09 -8.93 10.44
C LYS A 355 -14.96 -7.43 10.22
N VAL A 356 -15.86 -6.65 10.77
CA VAL A 356 -15.80 -5.20 10.80
C VAL A 356 -15.31 -4.79 12.18
N THR A 357 -14.16 -4.11 12.24
CA THR A 357 -13.56 -3.60 13.47
C THR A 357 -14.09 -2.19 13.75
N ASP A 358 -13.29 -1.17 13.42
CA ASP A 358 -13.60 0.23 13.67
C ASP A 358 -14.56 0.81 12.62
N HIS A 359 -14.35 0.45 11.35
CA HIS A 359 -15.13 0.90 10.20
C HIS A 359 -15.26 -0.22 9.17
N HIS A 360 -16.34 -0.20 8.39
CA HIS A 360 -16.54 -1.13 7.28
C HIS A 360 -15.73 -0.74 6.03
N ALA A 361 -15.71 -1.59 5.01
CA ALA A 361 -15.02 -1.39 3.73
C ALA A 361 -15.37 -0.06 3.05
N ILE A 362 -14.47 0.39 2.18
CA ILE A 362 -14.65 1.63 1.39
C ILE A 362 -15.71 1.40 0.32
N ILE A 363 -16.79 2.17 0.36
CA ILE A 363 -17.87 2.14 -0.62
C ILE A 363 -18.33 3.58 -0.97
N PRO A 364 -19.07 3.79 -2.08
CA PRO A 364 -19.74 5.05 -2.33
C PRO A 364 -20.83 5.30 -1.28
N THR A 365 -21.17 6.57 -1.07
CA THR A 365 -22.26 6.96 -0.15
C THR A 365 -23.61 7.13 -0.83
N GLY A 366 -23.64 7.10 -2.18
CA GLY A 366 -24.84 7.44 -2.96
C GLY A 366 -24.95 8.92 -3.32
N VAL A 367 -24.06 9.77 -2.80
CA VAL A 367 -23.98 11.18 -3.24
C VAL A 367 -23.42 11.22 -4.67
N PRO A 368 -24.05 11.94 -5.61
CA PRO A 368 -23.54 12.07 -6.99
C PRO A 368 -22.15 12.70 -7.03
N ALA A 369 -21.21 12.01 -7.66
CA ALA A 369 -19.81 12.44 -7.74
C ALA A 369 -19.61 13.42 -8.90
N THR A 370 -19.73 14.72 -8.63
CA THR A 370 -19.54 15.80 -9.60
C THR A 370 -18.29 16.61 -9.31
N GLY A 371 -17.73 17.28 -10.34
CA GLY A 371 -16.56 18.16 -10.17
C GLY A 371 -15.30 17.43 -9.68
N LEU A 372 -15.08 16.20 -10.11
CA LEU A 372 -13.89 15.44 -9.80
C LEU A 372 -12.77 15.75 -10.79
N THR A 373 -11.55 15.87 -10.28
CA THR A 373 -10.34 15.79 -11.11
C THR A 373 -10.22 14.40 -11.73
N ASP A 374 -9.43 14.24 -12.79
CA ASP A 374 -9.23 12.92 -13.43
C ASP A 374 -8.67 11.89 -12.45
N MET A 375 -7.76 12.29 -11.57
CA MET A 375 -7.21 11.41 -10.56
C MET A 375 -8.25 10.98 -9.52
N GLU A 376 -9.07 11.89 -9.03
CA GLU A 376 -10.17 11.58 -8.11
C GLU A 376 -11.22 10.70 -8.79
N ARG A 377 -11.53 10.97 -10.06
CA ARG A 377 -12.45 10.15 -10.86
C ARG A 377 -11.96 8.73 -11.00
N ASN A 378 -10.68 8.53 -11.29
CA ASN A 378 -10.08 7.20 -11.39
C ASN A 378 -10.22 6.40 -10.09
N VAL A 379 -9.96 7.03 -8.94
CA VAL A 379 -10.09 6.37 -7.63
C VAL A 379 -11.56 6.09 -7.32
N TYR A 380 -12.44 7.05 -7.56
CA TYR A 380 -13.88 6.88 -7.32
C TYR A 380 -14.48 5.78 -8.20
N ASP A 381 -14.13 5.74 -9.49
CA ASP A 381 -14.61 4.72 -10.42
C ASP A 381 -14.20 3.30 -10.01
N LEU A 382 -12.97 3.11 -9.51
CA LEU A 382 -12.55 1.82 -8.93
C LEU A 382 -13.47 1.38 -7.78
N ILE A 383 -13.78 2.31 -6.87
CA ILE A 383 -14.61 2.03 -5.69
C ILE A 383 -16.05 1.74 -6.10
N ALA A 384 -16.61 2.56 -6.98
CA ALA A 384 -17.99 2.41 -7.45
C ALA A 384 -18.19 1.09 -8.20
N ARG A 385 -17.32 0.77 -9.16
CA ARG A 385 -17.39 -0.49 -9.90
C ARG A 385 -17.20 -1.70 -8.99
N ARG A 386 -16.31 -1.62 -8.00
CA ARG A 386 -16.10 -2.68 -7.02
C ARG A 386 -17.37 -2.93 -6.19
N PHE A 387 -18.05 -1.86 -5.80
CA PHE A 387 -19.31 -1.93 -5.07
C PHE A 387 -20.47 -2.47 -5.94
N ILE A 388 -20.52 -2.11 -7.22
CA ILE A 388 -21.50 -2.67 -8.16
C ILE A 388 -21.25 -4.17 -8.39
N ALA A 389 -19.99 -4.55 -8.61
CA ALA A 389 -19.58 -5.90 -8.97
C ALA A 389 -19.97 -6.96 -7.92
N VAL A 390 -19.98 -6.59 -6.62
CA VAL A 390 -20.34 -7.56 -5.55
C VAL A 390 -21.81 -7.97 -5.55
N PHE A 391 -22.67 -7.28 -6.32
CA PHE A 391 -24.07 -7.63 -6.51
C PHE A 391 -24.34 -8.37 -7.83
N TYR A 392 -23.33 -8.55 -8.66
CA TYR A 392 -23.42 -9.35 -9.88
C TYR A 392 -23.24 -10.84 -9.58
N PRO A 393 -23.73 -11.73 -10.46
CA PRO A 393 -23.48 -13.15 -10.33
C PRO A 393 -22.01 -13.49 -10.51
N ASP A 394 -21.60 -14.64 -10.00
CA ASP A 394 -20.26 -15.19 -10.21
C ASP A 394 -19.99 -15.38 -11.71
N CYS A 395 -18.74 -15.16 -12.11
CA CYS A 395 -18.27 -15.56 -13.42
C CYS A 395 -18.23 -17.10 -13.51
N LYS A 396 -18.88 -17.67 -14.54
CA LYS A 396 -18.86 -19.11 -14.80
C LYS A 396 -17.89 -19.41 -15.91
N PHE A 397 -17.04 -20.39 -15.70
CA PHE A 397 -16.06 -20.82 -16.68
C PHE A 397 -15.94 -22.34 -16.75
N SER A 398 -15.38 -22.82 -17.85
CA SER A 398 -15.01 -24.22 -18.02
C SER A 398 -13.52 -24.33 -18.27
N THR A 399 -12.84 -25.15 -17.51
CA THR A 399 -11.43 -25.51 -17.75
C THR A 399 -11.39 -26.86 -18.44
N THR A 400 -10.77 -26.91 -19.64
CA THR A 400 -10.49 -28.15 -20.35
C THR A 400 -9.02 -28.49 -20.19
N THR A 401 -8.73 -29.67 -19.64
CA THR A 401 -7.38 -30.23 -19.55
C THR A 401 -7.30 -31.41 -20.51
N VAL A 402 -6.36 -31.38 -21.42
CA VAL A 402 -6.07 -32.44 -22.35
C VAL A 402 -4.71 -33.04 -22.03
N LEU A 403 -4.68 -34.33 -21.79
CA LEU A 403 -3.45 -35.11 -21.64
C LEU A 403 -3.23 -35.91 -22.91
N GLY A 404 -2.00 -36.03 -23.33
CA GLY A 404 -1.59 -36.87 -24.46
C GLY A 404 -0.20 -37.44 -24.22
N THR A 405 0.14 -38.48 -24.92
CA THR A 405 1.46 -39.12 -24.82
C THR A 405 2.08 -39.29 -26.21
N VAL A 406 3.39 -39.24 -26.21
CA VAL A 406 4.21 -39.78 -27.29
C VAL A 406 5.19 -40.74 -26.63
N GLU A 407 5.05 -42.02 -26.91
CA GLU A 407 5.74 -43.11 -26.15
C GLU A 407 5.51 -42.90 -24.65
N ASP A 408 6.60 -42.87 -23.87
CA ASP A 408 6.57 -42.71 -22.41
C ASP A 408 6.51 -41.25 -21.93
N VAL A 409 6.49 -40.27 -22.86
CA VAL A 409 6.45 -38.85 -22.52
C VAL A 409 5.02 -38.33 -22.48
N GLU A 410 4.57 -37.94 -21.32
CA GLU A 410 3.24 -37.34 -21.14
C GLU A 410 3.29 -35.82 -21.33
N PHE A 411 2.29 -35.30 -22.03
CA PHE A 411 2.08 -33.90 -22.35
C PHE A 411 0.72 -33.40 -21.85
N LYS A 412 0.65 -32.13 -21.53
CA LYS A 412 -0.55 -31.47 -21.04
C LYS A 412 -0.81 -30.15 -21.77
N ALA A 413 -2.05 -29.92 -22.16
CA ALA A 413 -2.57 -28.61 -22.53
C ALA A 413 -3.77 -28.27 -21.66
N THR A 414 -3.90 -26.98 -21.30
CA THR A 414 -5.03 -26.48 -20.51
C THR A 414 -5.61 -25.25 -21.19
N GLY A 415 -6.93 -25.19 -21.29
CA GLY A 415 -7.66 -24.03 -21.78
C GLY A 415 -8.76 -23.64 -20.80
N LYS A 416 -9.15 -22.36 -20.83
CA LYS A 416 -10.25 -21.81 -20.02
C LYS A 416 -11.21 -21.05 -20.93
N GLU A 417 -12.46 -21.45 -20.90
CA GLU A 417 -13.55 -20.82 -21.65
C GLU A 417 -14.48 -20.12 -20.65
N ILE A 418 -14.78 -18.86 -20.88
CA ILE A 418 -15.78 -18.12 -20.07
C ILE A 418 -17.17 -18.43 -20.60
N LEU A 419 -17.97 -19.11 -19.78
CA LEU A 419 -19.34 -19.47 -20.10
C LEU A 419 -20.33 -18.33 -19.83
N SER A 420 -20.08 -17.58 -18.76
CA SER A 420 -20.86 -16.39 -18.41
C SER A 420 -19.94 -15.42 -17.64
N PRO A 421 -19.73 -14.20 -18.14
CA PRO A 421 -18.78 -13.26 -17.56
C PRO A 421 -19.20 -12.79 -16.15
N GLY A 422 -20.50 -12.70 -15.87
CA GLY A 422 -20.99 -12.28 -14.58
C GLY A 422 -20.43 -10.91 -14.15
N TRP A 423 -19.84 -10.84 -12.95
CA TRP A 423 -19.25 -9.60 -12.43
C TRP A 423 -18.10 -9.01 -13.31
N ARG A 424 -17.50 -9.80 -14.20
CA ARG A 424 -16.42 -9.33 -15.09
C ARG A 424 -16.93 -8.30 -16.09
N ASP A 425 -18.22 -8.30 -16.43
CA ASP A 425 -18.84 -7.29 -17.30
C ASP A 425 -18.71 -5.87 -16.75
N VAL A 426 -18.68 -5.73 -15.40
CA VAL A 426 -18.50 -4.43 -14.76
C VAL A 426 -17.15 -3.77 -15.15
N TYR A 427 -16.16 -4.58 -15.54
CA TYR A 427 -14.82 -4.14 -15.91
C TYR A 427 -14.51 -4.25 -17.40
N ALA A 428 -15.42 -4.77 -18.21
CA ALA A 428 -15.16 -5.08 -19.62
C ALA A 428 -14.64 -3.88 -20.44
N GLN A 429 -15.11 -2.66 -20.14
CA GLN A 429 -14.67 -1.44 -20.82
C GLN A 429 -13.34 -0.87 -20.33
N GLN A 430 -12.78 -1.38 -19.21
CA GLN A 430 -11.52 -0.89 -18.63
C GLN A 430 -10.30 -1.73 -19.00
N ASN A 431 -10.49 -2.86 -19.66
CA ASN A 431 -9.45 -3.87 -19.91
C ASN A 431 -8.49 -3.56 -21.06
N ALA A 432 -8.17 -2.29 -21.31
CA ALA A 432 -7.32 -1.85 -22.41
C ALA A 432 -5.91 -1.38 -21.99
N THR A 433 -5.37 -1.85 -20.86
CA THR A 433 -3.98 -1.55 -20.49
C THR A 433 -3.08 -2.78 -20.68
N ALA A 434 -1.91 -2.58 -21.29
CA ALA A 434 -0.95 -3.62 -21.68
C ALA A 434 -0.50 -4.58 -20.54
N ASP A 435 -0.58 -4.16 -19.29
CA ASP A 435 -0.23 -4.99 -18.12
C ASP A 435 -1.31 -6.07 -17.81
N ASP A 436 -2.53 -5.90 -18.27
CA ASP A 436 -3.61 -6.89 -18.12
C ASP A 436 -3.61 -7.92 -19.27
N ASP A 437 -3.07 -7.58 -20.44
CA ASP A 437 -2.95 -8.50 -21.58
C ASP A 437 -1.92 -9.61 -21.36
N GLU A 438 -0.82 -9.35 -20.63
CA GLU A 438 0.16 -10.40 -20.27
C GLU A 438 -0.44 -11.50 -19.36
N ARG A 439 -1.48 -11.18 -18.56
CA ARG A 439 -2.19 -12.17 -17.72
C ARG A 439 -3.31 -12.88 -18.44
N LYS A 440 -3.90 -12.28 -19.48
CA LYS A 440 -4.98 -12.87 -20.25
C LYS A 440 -4.50 -13.88 -21.30
N GLY A 441 -3.27 -13.71 -21.81
CA GLY A 441 -2.77 -14.45 -22.95
C GLY A 441 -2.71 -15.97 -22.78
N ASP A 442 -2.43 -16.47 -21.57
CA ASP A 442 -2.28 -17.91 -21.32
C ASP A 442 -3.47 -18.55 -20.56
N GLU A 443 -4.29 -17.75 -19.84
CA GLU A 443 -5.36 -18.27 -18.98
C GLU A 443 -6.73 -18.39 -19.68
N GLU A 444 -6.99 -17.65 -20.76
CA GLU A 444 -8.31 -17.62 -21.43
C GLU A 444 -8.24 -18.19 -22.86
N ARG A 445 -7.42 -19.22 -23.07
CA ARG A 445 -7.30 -19.90 -24.36
C ARG A 445 -8.35 -20.99 -24.50
N THR A 446 -9.23 -20.86 -25.49
CA THR A 446 -10.14 -21.95 -25.87
C THR A 446 -9.38 -23.01 -26.64
N LEU A 447 -9.44 -24.25 -26.18
CA LEU A 447 -8.85 -25.38 -26.91
C LEU A 447 -9.81 -25.92 -27.96
N PRO A 448 -9.30 -26.44 -29.10
CA PRO A 448 -10.08 -27.26 -30.02
C PRO A 448 -10.71 -28.46 -29.30
N THR A 449 -11.76 -29.02 -29.90
CA THR A 449 -12.35 -30.25 -29.37
C THR A 449 -11.44 -31.43 -29.66
N PHE A 450 -10.92 -32.04 -28.56
CA PHE A 450 -10.12 -33.25 -28.64
C PHE A 450 -10.95 -34.46 -28.22
N VAL A 451 -10.62 -35.63 -28.77
CA VAL A 451 -11.26 -36.91 -28.45
C VAL A 451 -10.23 -37.88 -27.89
N LYS A 452 -10.55 -38.59 -26.82
CA LYS A 452 -9.67 -39.62 -26.26
C LYS A 452 -9.40 -40.71 -27.30
N GLY A 453 -8.12 -41.04 -27.49
CA GLY A 453 -7.68 -42.05 -28.47
C GLY A 453 -7.36 -41.48 -29.86
N GLU A 454 -7.67 -40.20 -30.12
CA GLU A 454 -7.21 -39.58 -31.37
C GLU A 454 -5.68 -39.49 -31.39
N ASN A 455 -5.09 -39.73 -32.55
CA ASN A 455 -3.66 -39.65 -32.75
C ASN A 455 -3.30 -38.98 -34.08
N GLY A 456 -2.07 -38.56 -34.23
CA GLY A 456 -1.61 -37.95 -35.45
C GLY A 456 -0.20 -37.35 -35.34
N PRO A 457 0.25 -36.78 -36.46
CA PRO A 457 1.54 -36.10 -36.49
C PRO A 457 1.55 -34.87 -35.60
N HIS A 458 2.67 -34.61 -34.99
CA HIS A 458 2.89 -33.45 -34.13
C HIS A 458 4.26 -32.83 -34.42
N ILE A 459 4.50 -31.62 -33.89
CA ILE A 459 5.76 -30.89 -34.08
C ILE A 459 6.40 -30.69 -32.69
N PRO A 460 7.36 -31.56 -32.29
CA PRO A 460 8.05 -31.43 -31.02
C PRO A 460 9.06 -30.27 -31.08
N THR A 461 9.24 -29.62 -29.95
CA THR A 461 10.21 -28.53 -29.76
C THR A 461 10.88 -28.66 -28.40
N LEU A 462 12.20 -28.52 -28.42
CA LEU A 462 12.99 -28.40 -27.18
C LEU A 462 13.51 -26.96 -27.08
N SER A 463 13.05 -26.24 -26.08
CA SER A 463 13.40 -24.82 -25.89
C SER A 463 14.32 -24.64 -24.69
N GLU A 464 15.49 -24.02 -24.91
CA GLU A 464 16.35 -23.55 -23.83
C GLU A 464 15.73 -22.29 -23.22
N LYS A 465 15.63 -22.28 -21.92
CA LYS A 465 15.17 -21.15 -21.11
C LYS A 465 16.15 -20.90 -19.98
N TRP A 466 16.15 -19.71 -19.46
CA TRP A 466 16.99 -19.32 -18.33
C TRP A 466 16.14 -18.91 -17.16
N THR A 467 16.56 -19.25 -15.94
CA THR A 467 15.96 -18.71 -14.73
C THR A 467 16.11 -17.19 -14.72
N THR A 468 15.16 -16.50 -14.13
CA THR A 468 15.16 -15.04 -14.04
C THR A 468 15.16 -14.60 -12.59
N PRO A 469 15.84 -13.49 -12.26
CA PRO A 469 15.83 -12.98 -10.90
C PRO A 469 14.40 -12.58 -10.50
N PRO A 470 14.11 -12.54 -9.18
CA PRO A 470 12.85 -12.00 -8.71
C PRO A 470 12.70 -10.55 -9.14
N LYS A 471 11.46 -10.10 -9.33
CA LYS A 471 11.18 -8.71 -9.72
C LYS A 471 11.44 -7.77 -8.53
N TYR A 472 11.92 -6.55 -8.81
CA TYR A 472 11.95 -5.48 -7.82
C TYR A 472 10.58 -5.26 -7.19
N TYR A 473 10.54 -4.78 -5.97
CA TYR A 473 9.30 -4.30 -5.41
C TYR A 473 8.80 -3.05 -6.16
N THR A 474 7.51 -3.00 -6.39
CA THR A 474 6.75 -1.77 -6.65
C THR A 474 6.06 -1.34 -5.37
N GLU A 475 5.49 -0.14 -5.28
CA GLU A 475 4.71 0.21 -4.08
C GLU A 475 3.56 -0.77 -3.84
N ALA A 476 2.89 -1.23 -4.90
CA ALA A 476 1.84 -2.23 -4.80
C ALA A 476 2.32 -3.55 -4.18
N THR A 477 3.45 -4.09 -4.68
CA THR A 477 3.98 -5.36 -4.17
C THR A 477 4.62 -5.22 -2.79
N LEU A 478 5.19 -4.05 -2.46
CA LEU A 478 5.71 -3.75 -1.12
C LEU A 478 4.56 -3.65 -0.11
N LEU A 479 3.47 -2.94 -0.43
CA LEU A 479 2.28 -2.88 0.43
C LEU A 479 1.71 -4.28 0.71
N ARG A 480 1.68 -5.14 -0.30
CA ARG A 480 1.28 -6.56 -0.11
C ARG A 480 2.27 -7.33 0.75
N ALA A 481 3.57 -7.11 0.57
CA ALA A 481 4.60 -7.73 1.42
C ALA A 481 4.46 -7.28 2.89
N MET A 482 4.21 -5.99 3.14
CA MET A 482 3.94 -5.46 4.47
C MET A 482 2.67 -6.08 5.08
N GLU A 483 1.59 -6.19 4.31
CA GLU A 483 0.31 -6.78 4.73
C GLU A 483 0.45 -8.27 5.05
N THR A 484 1.24 -9.00 4.26
CA THR A 484 1.44 -10.44 4.42
C THR A 484 2.79 -10.78 5.07
N ALA A 485 3.32 -9.89 5.90
CA ALA A 485 4.66 -10.00 6.48
C ALA A 485 4.87 -11.28 7.33
N GLY A 486 3.81 -11.88 7.84
CA GLY A 486 3.87 -13.18 8.49
C GLY A 486 4.47 -14.29 7.63
N LYS A 487 4.47 -14.16 6.30
CA LYS A 487 5.12 -15.13 5.40
C LYS A 487 6.64 -15.15 5.50
N PHE A 488 7.23 -14.07 6.04
CA PHE A 488 8.68 -13.95 6.25
C PHE A 488 9.11 -14.39 7.65
N VAL A 489 8.19 -14.91 8.47
CA VAL A 489 8.43 -15.31 9.86
C VAL A 489 8.26 -16.82 9.96
N GLU A 490 9.25 -17.51 10.54
CA GLU A 490 9.25 -18.96 10.68
C GLU A 490 8.36 -19.43 11.84
N ASP A 491 8.39 -18.72 12.97
CA ASP A 491 7.58 -19.03 14.14
C ASP A 491 6.08 -18.92 13.83
N GLU A 492 5.36 -20.00 14.07
CA GLU A 492 3.94 -20.12 13.74
C GLU A 492 3.07 -19.19 14.59
N THR A 493 3.44 -18.96 15.85
CA THR A 493 2.71 -18.07 16.77
C THR A 493 2.86 -16.61 16.35
N LEU A 494 4.08 -16.20 16.00
CA LEU A 494 4.37 -14.85 15.50
C LEU A 494 3.76 -14.63 14.12
N ARG A 495 3.77 -15.64 13.26
CA ARG A 495 3.07 -15.64 11.98
C ARG A 495 1.57 -15.42 12.16
N ALA A 496 0.95 -16.08 13.12
CA ALA A 496 -0.46 -15.89 13.45
C ALA A 496 -0.75 -14.48 13.98
N ALA A 497 0.16 -13.92 14.80
CA ALA A 497 0.03 -12.55 15.31
C ALA A 497 0.11 -11.49 14.17
N LEU A 498 0.91 -11.74 13.13
CA LEU A 498 1.05 -10.86 11.98
C LEU A 498 -0.03 -11.09 10.90
N LYS A 499 -0.85 -12.14 11.01
CA LYS A 499 -1.82 -12.50 9.97
C LYS A 499 -2.90 -11.45 9.77
N GLU A 500 -3.29 -10.74 10.82
CA GLU A 500 -4.36 -9.73 10.77
C GLU A 500 -3.87 -8.40 10.21
N ASN A 501 -2.73 -7.91 10.68
CA ASN A 501 -2.25 -6.56 10.39
C ASN A 501 -0.94 -6.47 9.60
N GLY A 502 -0.19 -7.57 9.48
CA GLY A 502 1.16 -7.54 8.91
C GLY A 502 2.10 -6.63 9.69
N ILE A 503 2.99 -5.92 9.01
CA ILE A 503 3.79 -4.85 9.60
C ILE A 503 3.22 -3.48 9.21
N GLY A 504 3.00 -2.65 10.21
CA GLY A 504 2.38 -1.34 10.08
C GLY A 504 0.88 -1.41 9.79
N ARG A 505 0.12 -0.53 10.42
CA ARG A 505 -1.32 -0.39 10.12
C ARG A 505 -1.53 0.18 8.72
N PRO A 506 -2.63 -0.15 8.01
CA PRO A 506 -2.91 0.38 6.67
C PRO A 506 -2.75 1.90 6.57
N SER A 507 -3.22 2.64 7.58
CA SER A 507 -3.13 4.10 7.64
C SER A 507 -1.69 4.65 7.72
N SER A 508 -0.72 3.88 8.23
CA SER A 508 0.66 4.32 8.42
C SER A 508 1.62 3.88 7.31
N ARG A 509 1.29 2.82 6.54
CA ARG A 509 2.19 2.24 5.52
C ARG A 509 2.66 3.26 4.48
N ALA A 510 1.74 4.08 3.97
CA ALA A 510 2.08 5.13 3.01
C ALA A 510 3.12 6.11 3.57
N GLY A 511 2.93 6.59 4.80
CA GLY A 511 3.86 7.50 5.47
C GLY A 511 5.23 6.87 5.74
N ILE A 512 5.27 5.55 6.03
CA ILE A 512 6.51 4.79 6.19
C ILE A 512 7.28 4.76 4.87
N ILE A 513 6.63 4.39 3.77
CA ILE A 513 7.24 4.34 2.44
C ILE A 513 7.78 5.73 2.04
N GLU A 514 6.99 6.78 2.24
CA GLU A 514 7.43 8.16 1.96
C GLU A 514 8.61 8.58 2.86
N THR A 515 8.68 8.10 4.09
CA THR A 515 9.82 8.35 4.97
C THR A 515 11.09 7.71 4.41
N LEU A 516 11.02 6.50 3.86
CA LEU A 516 12.17 5.87 3.19
C LEU A 516 12.69 6.71 2.01
N PHE A 517 11.79 7.32 1.22
CA PHE A 517 12.17 8.26 0.16
C PHE A 517 12.79 9.54 0.71
N LYS A 518 12.15 10.19 1.69
CA LYS A 518 12.64 11.43 2.31
C LYS A 518 14.02 11.26 2.96
N ARG A 519 14.32 10.07 3.48
CA ARG A 519 15.62 9.73 4.05
C ARG A 519 16.63 9.26 3.01
N HIS A 520 16.26 9.22 1.74
CA HIS A 520 17.09 8.74 0.64
C HIS A 520 17.57 7.29 0.78
N TYR A 521 16.84 6.46 1.51
CA TYR A 521 17.14 5.03 1.65
C TYR A 521 16.74 4.25 0.40
N ILE A 522 15.70 4.71 -0.30
CA ILE A 522 15.20 4.14 -1.54
C ILE A 522 14.96 5.24 -2.57
N ARG A 523 14.89 4.84 -3.84
CA ARG A 523 14.49 5.69 -4.96
C ARG A 523 13.56 4.94 -5.90
N ARG A 524 12.81 5.69 -6.71
CA ARG A 524 12.00 5.11 -7.79
C ARG A 524 12.83 5.03 -9.08
N GLU A 525 12.84 3.85 -9.70
CA GLU A 525 13.28 3.66 -11.08
C GLU A 525 12.08 3.17 -11.90
N ARG A 526 11.36 4.06 -12.57
CA ARG A 526 10.02 3.84 -13.16
C ARG A 526 9.02 3.43 -12.07
N LYS A 527 8.49 2.19 -12.15
CA LYS A 527 7.60 1.60 -11.12
C LYS A 527 8.36 0.91 -9.99
N ASN A 528 9.66 0.62 -10.17
CA ASN A 528 10.45 -0.16 -9.24
C ASN A 528 10.96 0.67 -8.08
N LEU A 529 10.97 0.07 -6.90
CA LEU A 529 11.63 0.57 -5.70
C LEU A 529 13.02 -0.04 -5.61
N VAL A 530 14.03 0.80 -5.61
CA VAL A 530 15.45 0.41 -5.61
C VAL A 530 16.11 0.98 -4.38
N ALA A 531 16.82 0.14 -3.64
CA ALA A 531 17.60 0.58 -2.50
C ALA A 531 18.79 1.48 -2.98
N THR A 532 19.10 2.51 -2.20
CA THR A 532 20.28 3.34 -2.42
C THR A 532 21.47 2.78 -1.63
N ALA A 533 22.66 3.28 -1.89
CA ALA A 533 23.85 2.95 -1.08
C ALA A 533 23.58 3.22 0.41
N THR A 534 22.98 4.38 0.74
CA THR A 534 22.60 4.72 2.12
C THR A 534 21.67 3.68 2.74
N GLY A 535 20.65 3.24 2.00
CA GLY A 535 19.70 2.24 2.50
C GLY A 535 20.34 0.87 2.71
N ILE A 536 21.19 0.42 1.77
CA ILE A 536 21.91 -0.85 1.86
C ILE A 536 22.86 -0.83 3.06
N GLU A 537 23.73 0.18 3.13
CA GLU A 537 24.72 0.32 4.19
C GLU A 537 24.07 0.46 5.58
N LEU A 538 22.92 1.15 5.68
CA LEU A 538 22.18 1.24 6.93
C LEU A 538 21.74 -0.16 7.41
N ILE A 539 21.14 -0.97 6.54
CA ILE A 539 20.72 -2.33 6.89
C ILE A 539 21.91 -3.22 7.24
N ASP A 540 23.05 -3.06 6.53
CA ASP A 540 24.27 -3.81 6.80
C ASP A 540 24.98 -3.37 8.08
N THR A 541 24.73 -2.14 8.55
CA THR A 541 25.29 -1.60 9.79
C THR A 541 24.47 -2.00 11.03
N ILE A 542 23.20 -2.35 10.87
CA ILE A 542 22.36 -2.83 11.97
C ILE A 542 22.75 -4.27 12.28
N HIS A 543 23.38 -4.52 13.44
CA HIS A 543 23.77 -5.85 13.90
C HIS A 543 22.64 -6.63 14.55
N GLU A 544 21.70 -5.92 15.18
CA GLU A 544 20.53 -6.53 15.81
C GLU A 544 19.52 -7.01 14.75
N GLU A 545 19.50 -8.34 14.50
CA GLU A 545 18.66 -8.94 13.45
C GLU A 545 17.16 -8.68 13.67
N LEU A 546 16.71 -8.64 14.93
CA LEU A 546 15.30 -8.36 15.25
C LEU A 546 14.86 -6.98 14.75
N LEU A 547 15.74 -5.99 14.73
CA LEU A 547 15.40 -4.66 14.18
C LEU A 547 15.16 -4.66 12.67
N LYS A 548 15.72 -5.62 11.97
CA LYS A 548 15.61 -5.77 10.49
C LYS A 548 14.50 -6.75 10.10
N SER A 549 14.04 -7.59 11.03
CA SER A 549 13.06 -8.63 10.76
C SER A 549 11.63 -8.18 11.08
N CYS A 550 10.65 -8.86 10.47
CA CYS A 550 9.25 -8.69 10.81
C CYS A 550 8.89 -9.32 12.16
N GLU A 551 9.77 -10.16 12.73
CA GLU A 551 9.54 -10.90 13.97
C GLU A 551 9.37 -9.98 15.17
N LEU A 552 10.17 -8.91 15.29
CA LEU A 552 10.03 -7.93 16.36
C LEU A 552 8.60 -7.37 16.39
N THR A 553 8.05 -7.03 15.23
CA THR A 553 6.67 -6.58 15.14
C THR A 553 5.70 -7.69 15.58
N GLY A 554 5.93 -8.92 15.16
CA GLY A 554 5.12 -10.08 15.57
C GLY A 554 5.13 -10.30 17.08
N ILE A 555 6.30 -10.23 17.72
CA ILE A 555 6.47 -10.35 19.18
C ILE A 555 5.66 -9.26 19.89
N TRP A 556 5.79 -8.00 19.44
CA TRP A 556 5.07 -6.89 20.07
C TRP A 556 3.55 -7.02 19.86
N GLU A 557 3.09 -7.30 18.65
CA GLU A 557 1.65 -7.43 18.39
C GLU A 557 1.02 -8.56 19.23
N LYS A 558 1.75 -9.67 19.38
CA LYS A 558 1.31 -10.76 20.26
C LYS A 558 1.21 -10.29 21.71
N ARG A 559 2.27 -9.71 22.27
CA ARG A 559 2.28 -9.24 23.67
C ARG A 559 1.24 -8.14 23.92
N LEU A 560 1.09 -7.18 23.01
CA LEU A 560 0.09 -6.12 23.12
C LEU A 560 -1.34 -6.68 23.08
N ARG A 561 -1.60 -7.70 22.27
CA ARG A 561 -2.88 -8.42 22.28
C ARG A 561 -3.10 -9.18 23.59
N ASP A 562 -2.07 -9.81 24.12
CA ASP A 562 -2.14 -10.51 25.40
C ASP A 562 -2.40 -9.52 26.55
N ILE A 563 -1.83 -8.30 26.53
CA ILE A 563 -2.13 -7.20 27.46
C ILE A 563 -3.61 -6.77 27.34
N GLU A 564 -4.10 -6.57 26.13
CA GLU A 564 -5.49 -6.22 25.84
C GLU A 564 -6.46 -7.25 26.43
N HIS A 565 -6.11 -8.53 26.34
CA HIS A 565 -6.89 -9.65 26.86
C HIS A 565 -6.58 -10.00 28.33
N LYS A 566 -5.78 -9.17 29.02
CA LYS A 566 -5.36 -9.36 30.43
C LYS A 566 -4.59 -10.65 30.68
N LYS A 567 -3.83 -11.12 29.69
CA LYS A 567 -3.01 -12.34 29.73
C LYS A 567 -1.51 -12.04 29.92
N ASP A 568 -1.09 -10.81 29.70
CA ASP A 568 0.30 -10.32 29.86
C ASP A 568 0.28 -8.99 30.61
N ASP A 569 1.38 -8.65 31.28
CA ASP A 569 1.54 -7.42 32.06
C ASP A 569 2.23 -6.33 31.22
N ALA A 570 1.65 -5.13 31.25
CA ALA A 570 2.19 -4.00 30.50
C ALA A 570 3.50 -3.46 31.09
N ALA A 571 3.69 -3.54 32.41
CA ALA A 571 4.93 -3.11 33.04
C ALA A 571 6.08 -4.05 32.67
N ASP A 572 5.84 -5.36 32.64
CA ASP A 572 6.82 -6.37 32.20
C ASP A 572 7.19 -6.17 30.72
N PHE A 573 6.20 -5.87 29.87
CA PHE A 573 6.46 -5.52 28.48
C PHE A 573 7.38 -4.31 28.34
N ILE A 574 7.06 -3.21 29.02
CA ILE A 574 7.83 -1.95 28.97
C ILE A 574 9.23 -2.14 29.59
N ASN A 575 9.36 -2.88 30.70
CA ASN A 575 10.65 -3.14 31.32
C ASN A 575 11.55 -4.02 30.43
N GLY A 576 11.00 -5.02 29.77
CA GLY A 576 11.71 -5.80 28.75
C GLY A 576 12.23 -4.92 27.61
N LEU A 577 11.42 -3.96 27.15
CA LEU A 577 11.86 -3.01 26.10
C LEU A 577 12.98 -2.08 26.60
N LYS A 578 12.90 -1.57 27.81
CA LYS A 578 13.98 -0.74 28.40
C LYS A 578 15.29 -1.51 28.47
N GLN A 579 15.24 -2.78 28.85
CA GLN A 579 16.42 -3.66 28.88
C GLN A 579 16.96 -3.87 27.46
N GLN A 580 16.13 -4.25 26.49
CA GLN A 580 16.53 -4.43 25.10
C GLN A 580 17.18 -3.17 24.50
N ILE A 581 16.60 -1.99 24.75
CA ILE A 581 17.18 -0.72 24.30
C ILE A 581 18.55 -0.47 24.94
N THR A 582 18.71 -0.79 26.22
CA THR A 582 20.00 -0.65 26.93
C THR A 582 21.05 -1.58 26.33
N GLU A 583 20.70 -2.81 26.03
CA GLU A 583 21.56 -3.80 25.35
C GLU A 583 21.99 -3.30 23.98
N ILE A 584 21.03 -2.88 23.13
CA ILE A 584 21.32 -2.31 21.79
C ILE A 584 22.28 -1.12 21.89
N VAL A 585 22.04 -0.20 22.85
CA VAL A 585 22.90 0.97 23.04
C VAL A 585 24.33 0.54 23.41
N ASN A 586 24.48 -0.39 24.36
CA ASN A 586 25.78 -0.87 24.80
C ASN A 586 26.53 -1.59 23.68
N ASP A 587 25.89 -2.43 22.90
CA ASP A 587 26.51 -3.18 21.81
C ASP A 587 26.99 -2.27 20.69
N VAL A 588 26.16 -1.30 20.30
CA VAL A 588 26.56 -0.31 19.28
C VAL A 588 27.67 0.61 19.79
N LEU A 589 27.69 0.99 21.08
CA LEU A 589 28.77 1.80 21.65
C LEU A 589 30.11 1.05 21.65
N ARG A 590 30.10 -0.28 21.84
CA ARG A 590 31.28 -1.15 21.79
C ARG A 590 31.80 -1.39 20.38
N ASP A 591 31.01 -1.11 19.33
CA ASP A 591 31.47 -1.27 17.94
C ASP A 591 32.60 -0.28 17.63
N ASN A 592 33.77 -0.82 17.34
CA ASN A 592 34.99 -0.08 16.98
C ASN A 592 35.29 -0.17 15.49
N SER A 593 34.33 -0.57 14.66
CA SER A 593 34.54 -0.78 13.20
C SER A 593 34.81 0.51 12.41
N ASN A 594 34.59 1.68 12.98
CA ASN A 594 34.67 2.98 12.31
C ASN A 594 33.81 3.08 11.03
N ARG A 595 32.80 2.23 10.89
CA ARG A 595 31.86 2.27 9.76
C ARG A 595 31.18 3.62 9.66
N ARG A 596 30.89 4.03 8.44
CA ARG A 596 30.10 5.23 8.15
C ARG A 596 29.11 4.92 7.04
N VAL A 597 27.87 5.35 7.22
CA VAL A 597 26.83 5.21 6.20
C VAL A 597 26.96 6.35 5.20
N THR A 598 27.04 6.00 3.92
CA THR A 598 27.16 6.95 2.82
C THR A 598 25.96 7.89 2.77
N THR A 599 26.23 9.20 2.70
CA THR A 599 25.19 10.22 2.51
C THR A 599 25.01 10.51 1.02
N LEU A 600 23.77 10.49 0.55
CA LEU A 600 23.42 10.85 -0.82
C LEU A 600 22.71 12.20 -0.82
N SER A 601 23.19 13.16 -1.62
CA SER A 601 22.47 14.39 -1.89
C SER A 601 21.40 14.19 -2.97
N GLU A 602 20.38 15.07 -3.04
CA GLU A 602 19.42 15.05 -4.14
C GLU A 602 20.07 15.19 -5.51
N GLU A 603 21.20 15.92 -5.61
CA GLU A 603 21.95 16.06 -6.84
C GLU A 603 22.61 14.77 -7.27
N ASP A 604 23.13 13.96 -6.34
CA ASP A 604 23.75 12.67 -6.64
C ASP A 604 22.70 11.66 -7.15
N LEU A 605 21.50 11.69 -6.60
CA LEU A 605 20.37 10.88 -7.07
C LEU A 605 19.96 11.26 -8.50
N LYS A 606 19.92 12.56 -8.81
CA LYS A 606 19.61 13.07 -10.16
C LYS A 606 20.72 12.75 -11.17
N LYS A 607 22.01 12.80 -10.78
CA LYS A 607 23.15 12.47 -11.64
C LYS A 607 23.21 10.97 -11.99
N LYS A 608 22.93 10.08 -11.02
CA LYS A 608 22.87 8.61 -11.26
C LYS A 608 21.69 8.19 -12.16
N ALA A 609 20.54 8.85 -12.06
CA ALA A 609 19.42 8.62 -12.95
C ALA A 609 19.73 8.97 -14.41
N LYS A 610 20.48 10.06 -14.64
CA LYS A 610 20.92 10.45 -16.01
C LYS A 610 21.96 9.52 -16.61
N LYS A 611 22.88 8.93 -15.80
CA LYS A 611 23.92 8.01 -16.32
C LYS A 611 23.38 6.63 -16.73
N LYS A 612 22.27 6.13 -16.16
CA LYS A 612 21.64 4.86 -16.54
C LYS A 612 20.73 4.96 -17.78
N ALA A 613 20.40 6.17 -18.22
CA ALA A 613 19.53 6.39 -19.39
C ALA A 613 20.28 6.35 -20.75
N THR A 614 21.60 6.13 -20.76
CA THR A 614 22.39 5.95 -22.01
C THR A 614 22.46 4.45 -22.32
N PRO A 615 21.98 4.00 -23.50
CA PRO A 615 22.06 2.58 -23.87
C PRO A 615 23.50 2.17 -24.12
N LYS A 616 23.95 1.09 -23.48
CA LYS A 616 25.23 0.41 -23.81
C LYS A 616 25.18 -0.06 -25.28
N LYS A 617 25.91 0.63 -26.16
CA LYS A 617 26.27 0.09 -27.48
C LYS A 617 27.24 -1.07 -27.27
N LYS A 618 26.89 -2.23 -27.85
CA LYS A 618 27.75 -3.41 -27.91
C LYS A 618 29.11 -3.03 -28.55
N ALA A 619 30.17 -3.49 -27.93
CA ALA A 619 31.52 -3.37 -28.46
C ALA A 619 31.69 -4.32 -29.66
N ALA A 620 32.15 -3.81 -30.77
CA ALA A 620 32.81 -4.55 -31.81
C ALA A 620 34.14 -3.89 -32.11
N THR A 621 35.13 -4.73 -32.24
CA THR A 621 36.57 -4.55 -32.30
C THR A 621 37.11 -3.59 -33.37
N SER A 622 38.08 -2.82 -32.94
CA SER A 622 39.32 -2.35 -33.60
C SER A 622 39.33 -1.80 -35.03
N LYS A 623 39.76 -0.57 -35.21
CA LYS A 623 41.05 -0.16 -35.77
C LYS A 623 41.19 1.37 -35.82
N THR A 624 42.38 1.79 -35.43
CA THR A 624 43.00 3.11 -35.51
C THR A 624 42.74 3.89 -36.79
N SER A 625 42.43 5.16 -36.70
CA SER A 625 43.10 6.28 -37.35
C SER A 625 42.48 7.64 -36.97
N THR A 626 43.32 8.59 -36.77
CA THR A 626 43.17 10.04 -36.62
C THR A 626 42.16 10.64 -37.59
N ASP A 627 41.29 11.54 -37.11
CA ASP A 627 41.17 12.91 -37.53
C ASP A 627 39.88 13.60 -37.00
N THR A 628 39.99 14.88 -36.85
CA THR A 628 39.17 16.03 -36.45
C THR A 628 37.64 15.98 -36.67
N PRO A 629 36.80 16.65 -35.84
CA PRO A 629 35.35 16.51 -35.87
C PRO A 629 34.71 17.36 -36.95
N THR A 630 34.03 16.71 -37.88
CA THR A 630 33.14 17.38 -38.82
C THR A 630 31.67 17.21 -38.38
N ALA A 631 30.97 18.31 -38.33
CA ALA A 631 29.54 18.42 -38.00
C ALA A 631 28.69 17.68 -39.02
N THR A 632 27.75 16.81 -38.52
CA THR A 632 26.69 16.24 -39.37
C THR A 632 25.55 17.24 -39.53
N SER A 633 25.39 17.70 -40.75
CA SER A 633 24.32 18.58 -41.24
C SER A 633 22.98 17.86 -41.26
N ASN A 634 22.00 18.33 -40.46
CA ASN A 634 20.60 18.18 -40.75
C ASN A 634 20.18 19.30 -41.72
N ASN A 635 19.75 18.97 -42.91
CA ASN A 635 19.33 19.87 -44.00
C ASN A 635 18.03 20.64 -43.71
N ASP A 636 17.99 21.43 -42.63
CA ASP A 636 16.89 22.34 -42.38
C ASP A 636 17.44 23.77 -42.45
N PRO A 637 17.11 24.53 -43.50
CA PRO A 637 17.77 25.79 -43.80
C PRO A 637 17.55 26.89 -42.76
N LEU A 638 16.65 26.70 -41.83
CA LEU A 638 16.36 27.68 -40.77
C LEU A 638 17.13 27.41 -39.48
N VAL A 639 17.50 26.15 -39.22
CA VAL A 639 18.17 25.76 -37.96
C VAL A 639 19.62 26.22 -37.98
N GLY A 640 20.03 26.91 -36.90
CA GLY A 640 21.38 27.48 -36.79
C GLY A 640 21.53 28.91 -37.31
N THR A 641 20.53 29.46 -38.02
CA THR A 641 20.56 30.87 -38.45
C THR A 641 20.36 31.83 -37.30
N THR A 642 20.80 33.05 -37.42
CA THR A 642 20.62 34.10 -36.42
C THR A 642 19.14 34.46 -36.23
N CYS A 643 18.68 34.55 -35.00
CA CYS A 643 17.31 34.90 -34.67
C CYS A 643 16.94 36.32 -35.19
N PRO A 644 15.91 36.45 -36.01
CA PRO A 644 15.54 37.75 -36.60
C PRO A 644 14.93 38.72 -35.58
N VAL A 645 14.47 38.24 -34.40
CA VAL A 645 13.86 39.05 -33.37
C VAL A 645 14.90 39.67 -32.43
N CYS A 646 15.84 38.88 -31.93
CA CYS A 646 16.81 39.41 -30.96
C CYS A 646 18.23 39.65 -31.53
N GLY A 647 18.53 39.14 -32.74
CA GLY A 647 19.86 39.32 -33.37
C GLY A 647 21.04 38.65 -32.66
N LYS A 648 20.81 37.98 -31.52
CA LYS A 648 21.84 37.43 -30.63
C LYS A 648 21.77 35.92 -30.40
N GLY A 649 20.59 35.32 -30.63
CA GLY A 649 20.36 33.87 -30.49
C GLY A 649 20.32 33.20 -31.85
N THR A 650 20.36 31.86 -31.88
CA THR A 650 20.21 31.03 -33.10
C THR A 650 18.86 30.36 -33.11
N ILE A 651 18.33 30.07 -34.31
CA ILE A 651 17.06 29.34 -34.45
C ILE A 651 17.30 27.87 -34.15
N ILE A 652 16.48 27.33 -33.26
CA ILE A 652 16.44 25.91 -32.91
C ILE A 652 15.08 25.31 -33.26
N LYS A 653 15.08 24.04 -33.71
CA LYS A 653 13.86 23.30 -34.04
C LYS A 653 13.31 22.60 -32.80
N GLY A 654 12.10 23.00 -32.37
CA GLY A 654 11.34 22.31 -31.32
C GLY A 654 10.39 21.26 -31.90
N LYS A 655 9.61 20.61 -31.05
CA LYS A 655 8.64 19.57 -31.47
C LYS A 655 7.47 20.10 -32.32
N THR A 656 7.08 21.34 -32.16
CA THR A 656 5.91 21.95 -32.79
C THR A 656 6.22 23.27 -33.54
N ALA A 657 7.39 23.86 -33.31
CA ALA A 657 7.77 25.14 -33.90
C ALA A 657 9.29 25.37 -33.82
N TYR A 658 9.79 26.23 -34.68
CA TYR A 658 11.12 26.84 -34.51
C TYR A 658 11.06 27.91 -33.42
N GLY A 659 12.11 28.02 -32.58
CA GLY A 659 12.24 29.01 -31.52
C GLY A 659 13.66 29.57 -31.46
N CYS A 660 13.86 30.63 -30.68
CA CYS A 660 15.20 31.19 -30.44
C CYS A 660 15.91 30.47 -29.29
N SER A 661 17.20 30.21 -29.41
CA SER A 661 18.03 29.62 -28.34
C SER A 661 18.04 30.45 -27.05
N ARG A 662 17.76 31.76 -27.15
CA ARG A 662 17.69 32.71 -26.02
C ARG A 662 16.25 32.97 -25.53
N TRP A 663 15.32 32.03 -25.73
CA TRP A 663 13.94 32.17 -25.26
C TRP A 663 13.82 32.33 -23.74
N ARG A 664 14.73 31.78 -22.96
CA ARG A 664 14.77 31.94 -21.50
C ARG A 664 15.25 33.33 -21.05
N GLU A 665 15.88 34.07 -21.95
CA GLU A 665 16.35 35.45 -21.74
C GLU A 665 15.35 36.47 -22.30
N GLY A 666 14.11 36.05 -22.59
CA GLY A 666 13.02 36.91 -23.01
C GLY A 666 12.79 37.04 -24.52
N CYS A 667 13.52 36.28 -25.36
CA CYS A 667 13.24 36.34 -26.81
C CYS A 667 12.04 35.46 -27.16
N ASN A 668 10.98 36.05 -27.72
CA ASN A 668 9.72 35.39 -28.05
C ASN A 668 9.59 34.94 -29.51
N TYR A 669 10.68 34.83 -30.26
CA TYR A 669 10.64 34.32 -31.62
C TYR A 669 10.10 32.88 -31.67
N ARG A 670 8.99 32.72 -32.49
CA ARG A 670 8.36 31.41 -32.73
C ARG A 670 7.79 31.35 -34.14
N LYS A 671 8.18 30.33 -34.93
CA LYS A 671 7.61 30.05 -36.25
C LYS A 671 7.12 28.60 -36.25
N PRO A 672 5.85 28.30 -36.62
CA PRO A 672 5.34 26.95 -36.75
C PRO A 672 6.18 26.09 -37.73
N LEU A 673 6.21 24.80 -37.54
CA LEU A 673 6.69 23.85 -38.52
C LEU A 673 5.64 23.74 -39.64
N ASP A 674 6.00 24.03 -40.89
CA ASP A 674 5.09 23.81 -42.01
C ASP A 674 4.86 22.30 -42.16
N ASN A 675 3.65 21.85 -41.81
CA ASN A 675 3.20 20.50 -42.14
C ASN A 675 2.91 20.49 -43.65
N GLN A 676 3.81 19.89 -44.44
CA GLN A 676 3.40 19.44 -45.74
C GLN A 676 2.41 18.30 -45.59
N ALA A 677 1.19 18.55 -46.01
CA ALA A 677 0.20 17.54 -46.25
C ALA A 677 0.64 16.65 -47.44
N GLU A 678 0.70 15.35 -47.17
CA GLU A 678 0.22 14.28 -48.04
C GLU A 678 0.05 13.02 -47.21
#